data_4178a5b929243602b7e5e1347011804f
#
_entry.id   4178a5b929243602b7e5e1347011804f
#
_cell.length_a   1.000
_cell.length_b   1.000
_cell.length_c   1.000
_cell.angle_alpha   90.00
_cell.angle_beta   90.00
_cell.angle_gamma   90.00
#
_symmetry.space_group_name_H-M   'P 1'
#
loop_
_entity.id
_entity.type
_entity.pdbx_description
1 polymer ?
#
loop_
_entity_poly.entity_id
_entity_poly.type
_entity_poly.pdbx_seq_one_letter_code
_entity_poly.pdbx_strand_id
1 'polypeptide(L)'
;MKAVEFGTVLLISTMISTLSLPVFGANEQSDTSRWDEAKLAEVVNYVKEQKSSSLLVVQHGDVLVDIDWDIKAGFRHRAMSHGRNSDGRIIEDVASIQKSVVSILIGIAQARGLLTVNSPVSTYLSEGWSDAAPEREEKITIQHLLSMSAGLFLKDKKAEPEQPPSGEEWHYNTKAYSYLIDVLEAASEKTIVDVTNEWLAKPLGLSDTKWYQRPWAFFRADANSIGLQTSSKDLARVGEFMLDGGKSDGKQLLGTDYFNSSIRPSQEMNPAYGYLWWLNGQPVLAGNKLNYAGLAPEAPSDMYVAQGALGRKLYIVPSMDLIVVRFGAQPERNFNRELWRRIMLASGQGVMCGNCELPVAVSPSTAMTHTGEYISWREHIIDDQTKGVSDLSGSDGLSIGDLDNDGHEDIVSVHESDTVYDGKPIGHVRIAWGGSDPENWALSTLASGHEAAAAEDVSLGDVNGDGFLDVVVACELAHLIYFQNPGKGFRNKVWPRAILEVSKNRGSYIRAFLADFDGDGYPEIVAANKGEQSPDLKSPPLKNISLYLPGTDPLDPAGWREQVLGQVRVPINSEPVDLDGDGDLDIVAGSRAERRVLWFENQGKLKFKEHNILLPDAPESLAITGFNMDYADLNEDGRLDILSTAWPGWLVLLTQPEDPSDDWGFSVIGKASPDQLVSVRFGDIDGDADVDIFAGAYSRGARDSDGPLVSADDPVGRIMWFENPGPSENTNGKNASEGDWQAHDIARPKRGMYDKWLFRDLDQDGDLDVLGTRGNSEPYDGVIWLEQLRSRQSRQTFAPARIIDSQQLALPKKTLSVQVY
;
A
#
# COMPACT_ATOMS: atom_id res chain seq x y z
N MET A 1 53.81 -34.19 -49.28
CA MET A 1 54.40 -32.80 -49.37
C MET A 1 53.44 -31.83 -48.73
N LYS A 2 53.96 -31.12 -47.74
CA LYS A 2 53.37 -29.87 -47.12
C LYS A 2 52.07 -30.00 -46.31
N ALA A 3 51.91 -29.57 -45.18
CA ALA A 3 52.60 -28.97 -44.08
C ALA A 3 51.47 -28.65 -43.12
N VAL A 4 51.67 -29.01 -41.88
CA VAL A 4 50.76 -28.80 -40.76
C VAL A 4 50.96 -27.38 -40.26
N GLU A 5 49.87 -26.63 -40.06
CA GLU A 5 49.92 -25.42 -39.23
C GLU A 5 48.98 -25.58 -38.07
N PHE A 6 49.53 -25.40 -36.88
CA PHE A 6 48.89 -25.37 -35.59
C PHE A 6 48.16 -24.06 -35.43
N GLY A 7 46.86 -24.10 -35.17
CA GLY A 7 46.06 -22.97 -34.71
C GLY A 7 45.99 -22.95 -33.20
N THR A 8 46.51 -21.88 -32.64
CA THR A 8 46.54 -21.59 -31.20
C THR A 8 45.13 -21.26 -30.69
N VAL A 9 44.66 -22.04 -29.73
CA VAL A 9 43.43 -21.75 -29.00
C VAL A 9 43.73 -20.65 -27.99
N LEU A 10 43.14 -19.48 -28.15
CA LEU A 10 43.19 -18.37 -27.21
C LEU A 10 42.12 -18.58 -26.13
N LEU A 11 42.51 -18.97 -24.94
CA LEU A 11 41.70 -18.97 -23.74
C LEU A 11 41.50 -17.52 -23.30
N ILE A 12 40.29 -17.00 -23.43
CA ILE A 12 39.88 -15.75 -22.81
C ILE A 12 39.52 -16.05 -21.36
N SER A 13 40.46 -15.72 -20.48
CA SER A 13 40.25 -15.69 -19.03
C SER A 13 39.44 -14.45 -18.69
N THR A 14 38.19 -14.61 -18.29
CA THR A 14 37.38 -13.57 -17.72
C THR A 14 37.90 -13.24 -16.31
N MET A 15 38.62 -12.16 -16.16
CA MET A 15 38.95 -11.58 -14.89
C MET A 15 37.67 -11.04 -14.23
N ILE A 16 37.19 -11.72 -13.21
CA ILE A 16 36.28 -11.16 -12.21
C ILE A 16 37.15 -10.26 -11.32
N SER A 17 37.03 -8.97 -11.49
CA SER A 17 37.63 -7.98 -10.58
C SER A 17 36.85 -7.98 -9.28
N THR A 18 37.35 -8.70 -8.28
CA THR A 18 36.95 -8.53 -6.89
C THR A 18 37.48 -7.16 -6.44
N LEU A 19 36.55 -6.22 -6.19
CA LEU A 19 36.85 -4.99 -5.45
C LEU A 19 37.17 -5.40 -4.00
N SER A 20 38.45 -5.42 -3.67
CA SER A 20 38.91 -5.49 -2.29
C SER A 20 38.78 -4.12 -1.63
N LEU A 21 37.90 -4.04 -0.62
CA LEU A 21 37.86 -2.93 0.31
C LEU A 21 39.14 -2.92 1.19
N PRO A 22 39.71 -1.77 1.55
CA PRO A 22 40.87 -1.74 2.41
C PRO A 22 40.46 -2.15 3.84
N VAL A 23 41.14 -3.16 4.35
CA VAL A 23 41.07 -3.58 5.76
C VAL A 23 41.83 -2.55 6.59
N PHE A 24 41.12 -1.83 7.45
CA PHE A 24 41.70 -1.03 8.53
C PHE A 24 41.71 -1.85 9.82
N GLY A 25 42.84 -1.78 10.53
CA GLY A 25 43.14 -2.57 11.68
C GLY A 25 42.20 -2.40 12.88
N ALA A 26 41.96 -3.49 13.55
CA ALA A 26 41.14 -3.57 14.73
C ALA A 26 41.77 -2.85 15.92
N ASN A 27 40.98 -1.93 16.50
CA ASN A 27 41.13 -1.55 17.90
C ASN A 27 39.87 -2.08 18.62
N GLU A 28 40.09 -2.98 19.55
CA GLU A 28 39.04 -3.49 20.44
C GLU A 28 38.64 -2.40 21.42
N GLN A 29 37.40 -1.88 21.30
CA GLN A 29 36.53 -1.48 22.42
C GLN A 29 35.18 -0.96 21.94
N SER A 30 34.13 -1.52 22.55
CA SER A 30 32.70 -1.21 22.49
C SER A 30 31.88 -2.02 21.47
N ASP A 31 30.97 -2.76 22.03
CA ASP A 31 29.88 -3.51 21.40
C ASP A 31 28.90 -2.53 20.72
N THR A 32 29.23 -2.08 19.53
CA THR A 32 28.38 -1.29 18.65
C THR A 32 27.81 -2.22 17.60
N SER A 33 26.51 -2.29 17.46
CA SER A 33 25.76 -3.05 16.46
C SER A 33 26.47 -2.97 15.08
N ARG A 34 27.05 -4.08 14.65
CA ARG A 34 27.77 -4.19 13.38
C ARG A 34 26.73 -4.14 12.26
N TRP A 35 26.83 -3.17 11.39
CA TRP A 35 26.02 -3.09 10.18
C TRP A 35 26.14 -4.39 9.38
N ASP A 36 24.98 -4.84 8.86
CA ASP A 36 24.94 -5.95 7.91
C ASP A 36 25.42 -5.44 6.55
N GLU A 37 26.60 -5.90 6.14
CA GLU A 37 27.26 -5.44 4.90
C GLU A 37 26.41 -5.76 3.65
N ALA A 38 25.71 -6.90 3.62
CA ALA A 38 24.88 -7.28 2.50
C ALA A 38 23.65 -6.33 2.38
N LYS A 39 22.98 -6.06 3.50
CA LYS A 39 21.86 -5.13 3.54
C LYS A 39 22.30 -3.68 3.28
N LEU A 40 23.49 -3.29 3.74
CA LEU A 40 24.03 -1.97 3.42
C LEU A 40 24.32 -1.84 1.91
N ALA A 41 24.75 -2.90 1.25
CA ALA A 41 24.88 -2.94 -0.20
C ALA A 41 23.52 -2.81 -0.90
N GLU A 42 22.45 -3.36 -0.35
CA GLU A 42 21.08 -3.16 -0.85
C GLU A 42 20.63 -1.69 -0.73
N VAL A 43 20.96 -1.01 0.41
CA VAL A 43 20.73 0.44 0.55
C VAL A 43 21.42 1.21 -0.58
N VAL A 44 22.70 0.91 -0.84
CA VAL A 44 23.50 1.57 -1.89
C VAL A 44 22.89 1.34 -3.27
N ASN A 45 22.52 0.10 -3.58
CA ASN A 45 21.90 -0.26 -4.86
C ASN A 45 20.54 0.45 -5.04
N TYR A 46 19.69 0.39 -4.05
CA TYR A 46 18.39 1.09 -4.07
C TYR A 46 18.56 2.59 -4.31
N VAL A 47 19.42 3.25 -3.54
CA VAL A 47 19.67 4.70 -3.69
C VAL A 47 20.21 5.04 -5.08
N LYS A 48 21.08 4.20 -5.65
CA LYS A 48 21.58 4.36 -7.02
C LYS A 48 20.47 4.28 -8.06
N GLU A 49 19.59 3.28 -7.95
CA GLU A 49 18.43 3.11 -8.84
C GLU A 49 17.48 4.29 -8.77
N GLN A 50 17.35 4.93 -7.61
CA GLN A 50 16.58 6.16 -7.40
C GLN A 50 17.23 7.43 -7.97
N LYS A 51 18.08 7.30 -8.99
CA LYS A 51 18.71 8.42 -9.71
C LYS A 51 19.51 9.34 -8.80
N SER A 52 20.16 8.77 -7.81
CA SER A 52 21.03 9.52 -6.91
C SER A 52 22.39 9.78 -7.54
N SER A 53 22.91 10.98 -7.32
CA SER A 53 24.27 11.37 -7.74
C SER A 53 25.26 11.22 -6.60
N SER A 54 24.83 11.26 -5.33
CA SER A 54 25.68 11.07 -4.17
C SER A 54 24.93 10.41 -3.03
N LEU A 55 25.61 9.51 -2.32
CA LEU A 55 25.20 8.96 -1.04
C LEU A 55 26.39 8.97 -0.09
N LEU A 56 26.22 9.62 1.05
CA LEU A 56 27.18 9.58 2.16
C LEU A 56 26.43 9.17 3.43
N VAL A 57 26.93 8.16 4.13
CA VAL A 57 26.41 7.68 5.41
C VAL A 57 27.55 7.73 6.42
N VAL A 58 27.35 8.47 7.52
CA VAL A 58 28.31 8.63 8.60
C VAL A 58 27.65 8.27 9.92
N GLN A 59 28.29 7.42 10.71
CA GLN A 59 27.82 7.07 12.06
C GLN A 59 28.98 7.13 13.05
N HIS A 60 28.78 7.73 14.21
CA HIS A 60 29.82 7.93 15.25
C HIS A 60 31.11 8.56 14.70
N GLY A 61 30.98 9.41 13.67
CA GLY A 61 32.11 10.00 12.95
C GLY A 61 32.77 9.08 11.92
N ASP A 62 32.42 7.81 11.85
CA ASP A 62 32.93 6.85 10.88
C ASP A 62 32.11 6.87 9.59
N VAL A 63 32.79 6.86 8.45
CA VAL A 63 32.17 6.84 7.12
C VAL A 63 31.85 5.40 6.73
N LEU A 64 30.56 5.06 6.68
CA LEU A 64 30.07 3.76 6.28
C LEU A 64 29.87 3.63 4.76
N VAL A 65 29.37 4.69 4.13
CA VAL A 65 29.17 4.78 2.68
C VAL A 65 29.61 6.14 2.20
N ASP A 66 30.37 6.19 1.12
CA ASP A 66 30.81 7.42 0.48
C ASP A 66 30.95 7.21 -1.02
N ILE A 67 29.87 7.43 -1.77
CA ILE A 67 29.77 7.11 -3.19
C ILE A 67 29.15 8.27 -3.97
N ASP A 68 29.77 8.59 -5.08
CA ASP A 68 29.29 9.52 -6.09
C ASP A 68 29.06 8.80 -7.42
N TRP A 69 27.93 9.02 -8.06
CA TRP A 69 27.55 8.44 -9.35
C TRP A 69 27.32 9.51 -10.42
N ASP A 70 27.78 9.24 -11.63
CA ASP A 70 27.37 10.02 -12.80
C ASP A 70 26.00 9.55 -13.25
N ILE A 71 25.00 10.42 -13.20
CA ILE A 71 23.62 10.09 -13.55
C ILE A 71 23.17 10.79 -14.83
N LYS A 72 22.44 10.05 -15.68
CA LYS A 72 21.75 10.65 -16.82
C LYS A 72 20.42 11.23 -16.33
N ALA A 73 20.41 12.53 -16.03
CA ALA A 73 19.23 13.18 -15.48
C ALA A 73 18.68 14.29 -16.39
N GLY A 74 17.39 14.62 -16.16
CA GLY A 74 16.69 15.63 -16.94
C GLY A 74 17.21 17.06 -16.72
N PHE A 75 16.64 18.01 -17.46
CA PHE A 75 17.02 19.42 -17.46
C PHE A 75 17.11 20.04 -16.05
N ARG A 76 16.13 19.76 -15.18
CA ARG A 76 16.08 20.32 -13.81
C ARG A 76 17.32 19.94 -12.97
N HIS A 77 17.75 18.68 -13.05
CA HIS A 77 18.95 18.23 -12.33
C HIS A 77 20.20 18.88 -12.93
N ARG A 78 20.35 18.90 -14.28
CA ARG A 78 21.50 19.53 -14.93
C ARG A 78 21.65 21.01 -14.58
N ALA A 79 20.54 21.72 -14.40
CA ALA A 79 20.56 23.14 -14.01
C ALA A 79 21.06 23.36 -12.55
N MET A 80 21.09 22.29 -11.74
CA MET A 80 21.51 22.31 -10.33
C MET A 80 22.85 21.59 -10.10
N SER A 81 23.44 21.01 -11.13
CA SER A 81 24.74 20.33 -11.05
C SER A 81 25.89 21.34 -11.40
N HIS A 82 26.90 21.37 -10.56
CA HIS A 82 28.07 22.22 -10.71
C HIS A 82 29.35 21.44 -11.03
N GLY A 83 29.19 20.18 -11.49
CA GLY A 83 30.30 19.31 -11.83
C GLY A 83 30.97 18.67 -10.61
N ARG A 84 32.28 18.54 -10.68
CA ARG A 84 33.08 17.92 -9.60
C ARG A 84 34.19 18.89 -9.14
N ASN A 85 34.53 18.83 -7.85
CA ASN A 85 35.69 19.54 -7.30
C ASN A 85 37.02 18.85 -7.66
N SER A 86 38.14 19.39 -7.16
CA SER A 86 39.51 18.85 -7.39
C SER A 86 39.66 17.40 -6.91
N ASP A 87 38.91 16.99 -5.92
CA ASP A 87 38.96 15.66 -5.33
C ASP A 87 38.00 14.67 -6.00
N GLY A 88 37.34 15.10 -7.08
CA GLY A 88 36.36 14.30 -7.84
C GLY A 88 34.97 14.24 -7.24
N ARG A 89 34.66 15.01 -6.20
CA ARG A 89 33.35 15.05 -5.53
C ARG A 89 32.33 15.81 -6.34
N ILE A 90 31.13 15.32 -6.38
CA ILE A 90 29.99 16.00 -7.00
C ILE A 90 29.61 17.24 -6.20
N ILE A 91 29.44 18.35 -6.91
CA ILE A 91 28.96 19.62 -6.37
C ILE A 91 27.59 19.90 -6.95
N GLU A 92 26.62 20.09 -6.07
CA GLU A 92 25.23 20.40 -6.46
C GLU A 92 24.67 21.60 -5.69
N ASP A 93 23.73 22.30 -6.33
CA ASP A 93 22.83 23.23 -5.64
C ASP A 93 21.91 22.41 -4.73
N VAL A 94 21.95 22.67 -3.45
CA VAL A 94 21.18 21.91 -2.44
C VAL A 94 19.72 22.34 -2.35
N ALA A 95 19.30 23.28 -3.18
CA ALA A 95 17.93 23.80 -3.19
C ALA A 95 17.49 24.29 -1.79
N SER A 96 16.37 23.81 -1.32
CA SER A 96 15.79 24.25 -0.04
C SER A 96 16.56 23.82 1.21
N ILE A 97 17.56 22.94 1.11
CA ILE A 97 18.47 22.65 2.24
C ILE A 97 19.17 23.93 2.71
N GLN A 98 19.42 24.87 1.79
CA GLN A 98 19.98 26.19 2.16
C GLN A 98 19.16 26.93 3.25
N LYS A 99 17.86 26.64 3.38
CA LYS A 99 17.01 27.24 4.42
C LYS A 99 17.47 26.82 5.82
N SER A 100 17.78 25.53 6.00
CA SER A 100 18.31 25.04 7.26
C SER A 100 19.69 25.60 7.57
N VAL A 101 20.54 25.84 6.56
CA VAL A 101 21.82 26.54 6.73
C VAL A 101 21.60 27.99 7.18
N VAL A 102 20.63 28.70 6.61
CA VAL A 102 20.31 30.07 7.04
C VAL A 102 19.73 30.05 8.46
N SER A 103 18.95 29.06 8.85
CA SER A 103 18.52 28.89 10.25
C SER A 103 19.71 28.80 11.21
N ILE A 104 20.74 28.01 10.86
CA ILE A 104 21.97 27.92 11.67
C ILE A 104 22.61 29.30 11.79
N LEU A 105 22.72 30.05 10.70
CA LEU A 105 23.35 31.39 10.69
C LEU A 105 22.57 32.42 11.54
N ILE A 106 21.21 32.35 11.51
CA ILE A 106 20.36 33.16 12.41
C ILE A 106 20.65 32.82 13.87
N GLY A 107 20.73 31.54 14.22
CA GLY A 107 21.06 31.12 15.59
C GLY A 107 22.45 31.54 16.03
N ILE A 108 23.46 31.52 15.12
CA ILE A 108 24.78 32.04 15.41
C ILE A 108 24.74 33.57 15.59
N ALA A 109 23.96 34.30 14.80
CA ALA A 109 23.75 35.74 14.98
C ALA A 109 23.14 36.08 16.34
N GLN A 110 22.14 35.29 16.77
CA GLN A 110 21.56 35.41 18.09
C GLN A 110 22.56 35.13 19.21
N ALA A 111 23.37 34.07 19.09
CA ALA A 111 24.41 33.74 20.05
C ALA A 111 25.49 34.84 20.15
N ARG A 112 25.67 35.63 19.09
CA ARG A 112 26.57 36.81 19.04
C ARG A 112 25.89 38.09 19.55
N GLY A 113 24.61 38.05 19.92
CA GLY A 113 23.86 39.22 20.38
C GLY A 113 23.50 40.24 19.30
N LEU A 114 23.53 39.83 18.01
CA LEU A 114 23.22 40.70 16.87
C LEU A 114 21.71 40.83 16.64
N LEU A 115 20.97 39.82 17.01
CA LEU A 115 19.49 39.77 16.86
C LEU A 115 18.87 38.85 17.90
N THR A 116 17.53 38.90 18.03
CA THR A 116 16.74 37.89 18.71
C THR A 116 15.59 37.44 17.82
N VAL A 117 15.22 36.15 17.86
CA VAL A 117 14.16 35.61 16.99
C VAL A 117 12.79 36.25 17.24
N ASN A 118 12.56 36.79 18.45
CA ASN A 118 11.30 37.47 18.82
C ASN A 118 11.22 38.90 18.34
N SER A 119 12.32 39.48 17.85
CA SER A 119 12.32 40.84 17.32
C SER A 119 11.50 40.94 16.05
N PRO A 120 10.72 42.03 15.87
CA PRO A 120 10.11 42.35 14.58
C PRO A 120 11.18 42.43 13.47
N VAL A 121 10.87 41.96 12.32
CA VAL A 121 11.76 42.05 11.13
C VAL A 121 12.04 43.51 10.80
N SER A 122 11.05 44.39 10.97
CA SER A 122 11.17 45.86 10.78
C SER A 122 12.22 46.52 11.68
N THR A 123 12.75 45.84 12.71
CA THR A 123 13.90 46.30 13.48
C THR A 123 15.17 46.33 12.66
N TYR A 124 15.28 45.45 11.67
CA TYR A 124 16.49 45.29 10.85
C TYR A 124 16.28 45.76 9.40
N LEU A 125 15.05 45.64 8.89
CA LEU A 125 14.70 46.07 7.56
C LEU A 125 13.79 47.30 7.65
N SER A 126 13.92 48.22 6.71
CA SER A 126 13.10 49.43 6.66
C SER A 126 11.64 49.07 6.39
N GLU A 127 10.71 49.94 6.77
CA GLU A 127 9.27 49.83 6.42
C GLU A 127 9.07 49.59 4.92
N GLY A 128 8.09 48.70 4.59
CA GLY A 128 7.82 48.25 3.23
C GLY A 128 8.77 47.16 2.73
N TRP A 129 9.40 46.42 3.66
CA TRP A 129 10.26 45.26 3.31
C TRP A 129 9.44 44.06 2.77
N SER A 130 8.13 44.04 3.01
CA SER A 130 7.22 42.97 2.52
C SER A 130 6.02 43.57 1.76
N ASP A 131 5.21 42.71 1.18
CA ASP A 131 3.96 43.11 0.49
C ASP A 131 2.77 43.20 1.50
N ALA A 132 2.99 43.05 2.79
CA ALA A 132 1.96 43.16 3.82
C ALA A 132 1.61 44.64 4.13
N ALA A 133 0.40 44.89 4.66
CA ALA A 133 0.07 46.18 5.18
C ALA A 133 0.98 46.57 6.36
N PRO A 134 1.33 47.85 6.55
CA PRO A 134 2.32 48.27 7.55
C PRO A 134 2.01 47.76 8.98
N GLU A 135 0.74 47.81 9.41
CA GLU A 135 0.32 47.38 10.73
C GLU A 135 0.45 45.86 10.95
N ARG A 136 0.53 45.09 9.87
CA ARG A 136 0.79 43.64 9.90
C ARG A 136 2.27 43.37 9.78
N GLU A 137 2.96 44.08 8.93
CA GLU A 137 4.39 43.97 8.72
C GLU A 137 5.17 44.18 10.04
N GLU A 138 4.80 45.17 10.83
CA GLU A 138 5.37 45.43 12.15
C GLU A 138 5.28 44.28 13.15
N LYS A 139 4.28 43.41 13.01
CA LYS A 139 4.06 42.24 13.87
C LYS A 139 4.80 40.99 13.45
N ILE A 140 5.38 40.99 12.27
CA ILE A 140 6.12 39.84 11.75
C ILE A 140 7.48 39.79 12.42
N THR A 141 7.74 38.71 13.17
CA THR A 141 9.03 38.47 13.82
C THR A 141 9.92 37.57 12.99
N ILE A 142 11.22 37.53 13.32
CA ILE A 142 12.16 36.59 12.74
C ILE A 142 11.70 35.15 12.98
N GLN A 143 11.09 34.83 14.13
CA GLN A 143 10.53 33.54 14.46
C GLN A 143 9.41 33.15 13.47
N HIS A 144 8.52 34.07 13.10
CA HIS A 144 7.46 33.81 12.12
C HIS A 144 8.04 33.43 10.74
N LEU A 145 9.17 34.01 10.33
CA LEU A 145 9.86 33.64 9.10
C LEU A 145 10.51 32.25 9.21
N LEU A 146 11.16 31.96 10.34
CA LEU A 146 11.80 30.66 10.61
C LEU A 146 10.80 29.52 10.70
N SER A 147 9.60 29.77 11.26
CA SER A 147 8.54 28.77 11.41
C SER A 147 7.59 28.67 10.22
N MET A 148 7.78 29.45 9.17
CA MET A 148 6.89 29.53 7.99
C MET A 148 5.46 29.96 8.32
N SER A 149 5.28 30.80 9.36
CA SER A 149 3.99 31.31 9.83
C SER A 149 3.86 32.85 9.73
N ALA A 150 4.60 33.47 8.82
CA ALA A 150 4.62 34.92 8.70
C ALA A 150 3.32 35.54 8.12
N GLY A 151 2.37 34.73 7.62
CA GLY A 151 1.16 35.24 6.97
C GLY A 151 1.41 35.95 5.64
N LEU A 152 2.56 35.72 5.01
CA LEU A 152 2.90 36.29 3.71
C LEU A 152 2.60 35.28 2.60
N PHE A 153 1.45 35.40 1.95
CA PHE A 153 1.03 34.51 0.88
C PHE A 153 1.14 35.19 -0.50
N LEU A 154 1.50 34.38 -1.47
CA LEU A 154 1.32 34.69 -2.88
C LEU A 154 0.32 33.70 -3.47
N LYS A 155 -0.93 34.08 -3.57
CA LYS A 155 -1.91 33.30 -4.34
C LYS A 155 -1.89 33.81 -5.77
N ASP A 156 -1.73 32.90 -6.71
CA ASP A 156 -1.66 33.21 -8.15
C ASP A 156 -0.71 34.34 -8.54
N LYS A 157 0.39 34.50 -7.80
CA LYS A 157 1.43 35.54 -7.99
C LYS A 157 0.94 36.99 -7.75
N LYS A 158 -0.18 37.17 -7.07
CA LYS A 158 -0.66 38.46 -6.58
C LYS A 158 -0.77 38.41 -5.07
N ALA A 159 -0.43 39.49 -4.39
CA ALA A 159 -0.69 39.65 -2.97
C ALA A 159 -2.21 39.61 -2.74
N GLU A 160 -2.68 38.73 -1.87
CA GLU A 160 -4.10 38.75 -1.49
C GLU A 160 -4.38 39.85 -0.46
N PRO A 161 -5.50 40.58 -0.60
CA PRO A 161 -5.81 41.68 0.33
C PRO A 161 -6.10 41.23 1.76
N GLU A 162 -6.50 39.97 1.95
CA GLU A 162 -6.80 39.39 3.26
C GLU A 162 -5.85 38.23 3.56
N GLN A 163 -4.60 38.53 3.89
CA GLN A 163 -3.66 37.52 4.38
C GLN A 163 -3.92 37.28 5.86
N PRO A 164 -3.78 36.02 6.35
CA PRO A 164 -3.93 35.73 7.77
C PRO A 164 -2.89 36.48 8.60
N PRO A 165 -3.19 36.80 9.87
CA PRO A 165 -2.19 37.34 10.79
C PRO A 165 -0.97 36.41 10.90
N SER A 166 0.19 36.99 11.25
CA SER A 166 1.39 36.19 11.55
C SER A 166 1.13 35.29 12.77
N GLY A 167 1.52 34.01 12.64
CA GLY A 167 1.34 32.99 13.67
C GLY A 167 0.05 32.18 13.55
N GLU A 168 -0.90 32.54 12.66
CA GLU A 168 -2.19 31.86 12.58
C GLU A 168 -2.27 30.78 11.49
N GLU A 169 -1.41 30.86 10.45
CA GLU A 169 -1.37 29.84 9.41
C GLU A 169 0.08 29.46 9.05
N TRP A 170 0.28 28.18 8.76
CA TRP A 170 1.55 27.68 8.25
C TRP A 170 1.52 27.59 6.74
N HIS A 171 2.51 28.20 6.10
CA HIS A 171 2.66 28.14 4.66
C HIS A 171 4.14 28.09 4.25
N TYR A 172 4.54 27.00 3.55
CA TYR A 172 5.91 26.87 3.05
C TYR A 172 6.21 27.94 1.99
N ASN A 173 6.92 28.99 2.39
CA ASN A 173 7.09 30.19 1.57
C ASN A 173 8.57 30.49 1.35
N THR A 174 9.04 30.35 0.09
CA THR A 174 10.43 30.60 -0.27
C THR A 174 10.76 32.09 -0.30
N LYS A 175 9.81 32.99 -0.61
CA LYS A 175 10.03 34.44 -0.58
C LYS A 175 10.15 34.92 0.87
N ALA A 176 9.23 34.49 1.74
CA ALA A 176 9.29 34.86 3.17
C ALA A 176 10.62 34.44 3.81
N TYR A 177 11.07 33.20 3.53
CA TYR A 177 12.39 32.77 3.99
C TYR A 177 13.52 33.67 3.52
N SER A 178 13.49 34.22 2.29
CA SER A 178 14.60 35.03 1.77
C SER A 178 14.87 36.30 2.59
N TYR A 179 13.87 36.86 3.24
CA TYR A 179 14.03 38.01 4.12
C TYR A 179 14.95 37.74 5.34
N LEU A 180 15.11 36.46 5.74
CA LEU A 180 16.10 36.09 6.78
C LEU A 180 17.53 36.36 6.33
N ILE A 181 17.83 36.28 5.04
CA ILE A 181 19.14 36.65 4.48
C ILE A 181 19.33 38.17 4.62
N ASP A 182 18.33 38.92 4.24
CA ASP A 182 18.36 40.39 4.34
C ASP A 182 18.53 40.84 5.80
N VAL A 183 17.82 40.17 6.75
CA VAL A 183 17.98 40.40 8.21
C VAL A 183 19.41 40.08 8.67
N LEU A 184 19.98 38.95 8.21
CA LEU A 184 21.36 38.60 8.57
C LEU A 184 22.37 39.65 8.05
N GLU A 185 22.22 40.10 6.80
CA GLU A 185 23.09 41.11 6.20
C GLU A 185 22.96 42.44 6.95
N ALA A 186 21.75 42.88 7.27
CA ALA A 186 21.50 44.10 8.02
C ALA A 186 22.05 44.05 9.45
N ALA A 187 21.80 42.93 10.16
CA ALA A 187 22.23 42.77 11.56
C ALA A 187 23.75 42.58 11.70
N SER A 188 24.40 42.01 10.70
CA SER A 188 25.86 41.74 10.73
C SER A 188 26.72 42.79 10.02
N GLU A 189 26.10 43.66 9.23
CA GLU A 189 26.78 44.60 8.30
C GLU A 189 27.73 43.88 7.31
N LYS A 190 27.40 42.60 6.96
CA LYS A 190 28.19 41.75 6.07
C LYS A 190 27.29 41.09 5.05
N THR A 191 27.85 40.69 3.93
CA THR A 191 27.15 39.89 2.95
C THR A 191 26.89 38.48 3.47
N ILE A 192 25.84 37.79 2.97
CA ILE A 192 25.58 36.40 3.31
C ILE A 192 26.76 35.47 3.00
N VAL A 193 27.55 35.82 1.98
CA VAL A 193 28.79 35.11 1.61
C VAL A 193 29.81 35.21 2.73
N ASP A 194 30.06 36.43 3.23
CA ASP A 194 31.03 36.68 4.31
C ASP A 194 30.58 36.06 5.62
N VAL A 195 29.28 36.23 5.96
CA VAL A 195 28.67 35.63 7.14
C VAL A 195 28.85 34.11 7.10
N THR A 196 28.49 33.46 5.98
CA THR A 196 28.63 32.01 5.84
C THR A 196 30.08 31.56 5.94
N ASN A 197 31.01 32.26 5.28
CA ASN A 197 32.43 31.92 5.29
C ASN A 197 33.06 32.06 6.68
N GLU A 198 32.78 33.15 7.39
CA GLU A 198 33.37 33.41 8.70
C GLU A 198 32.73 32.61 9.83
N TRP A 199 31.40 32.44 9.80
CA TRP A 199 30.69 31.90 10.94
C TRP A 199 30.45 30.40 10.84
N LEU A 200 30.46 29.85 9.63
CA LEU A 200 30.13 28.42 9.40
C LEU A 200 31.21 27.70 8.60
N ALA A 201 31.53 28.17 7.39
CA ALA A 201 32.39 27.41 6.48
C ALA A 201 33.81 27.26 7.04
N LYS A 202 34.41 28.32 7.51
CA LYS A 202 35.77 28.29 8.09
C LYS A 202 35.82 27.46 9.40
N PRO A 203 34.92 27.63 10.38
CA PRO A 203 34.93 26.83 11.58
C PRO A 203 34.73 25.34 11.33
N LEU A 204 33.86 24.96 10.35
CA LEU A 204 33.57 23.56 10.03
C LEU A 204 34.46 23.00 8.92
N GLY A 205 35.37 23.77 8.34
CA GLY A 205 36.25 23.33 7.25
C GLY A 205 35.49 23.01 5.95
N LEU A 206 34.41 23.74 5.66
CA LEU A 206 33.63 23.56 4.43
C LEU A 206 34.34 24.18 3.25
N SER A 207 34.91 23.38 2.38
CA SER A 207 35.72 23.89 1.23
C SER A 207 34.89 24.03 -0.06
N ASP A 208 33.81 23.28 -0.18
CA ASP A 208 32.98 23.17 -1.40
C ASP A 208 31.72 24.02 -1.32
N THR A 209 31.40 24.54 -0.12
CA THR A 209 30.15 25.28 0.15
C THR A 209 30.27 26.73 -0.28
N LYS A 210 29.47 27.15 -1.25
CA LYS A 210 29.50 28.51 -1.83
C LYS A 210 28.14 29.00 -2.26
N TRP A 211 27.86 30.27 -1.99
CA TRP A 211 26.71 30.96 -2.57
C TRP A 211 26.99 31.35 -4.02
N TYR A 212 25.94 31.27 -4.86
CA TYR A 212 26.00 31.64 -6.26
C TYR A 212 24.68 32.19 -6.77
N GLN A 213 24.68 32.94 -7.84
CA GLN A 213 23.46 33.41 -8.51
C GLN A 213 22.87 32.30 -9.37
N ARG A 214 21.58 31.98 -9.16
CA ARG A 214 20.86 31.00 -9.98
C ARG A 214 20.40 31.63 -11.30
N PRO A 215 20.98 31.32 -12.46
CA PRO A 215 20.58 31.94 -13.73
C PRO A 215 19.13 31.74 -14.12
N TRP A 216 18.56 30.63 -13.70
CA TRP A 216 17.16 30.26 -13.99
C TRP A 216 16.13 30.92 -13.07
N ALA A 217 16.53 31.49 -11.94
CA ALA A 217 15.61 32.09 -10.98
C ALA A 217 15.08 33.46 -11.41
N PHE A 218 15.73 34.14 -12.33
CA PHE A 218 15.26 35.42 -12.88
C PHE A 218 13.87 35.33 -13.56
N PHE A 219 13.48 34.13 -13.97
CA PHE A 219 12.21 33.92 -14.67
C PHE A 219 11.07 33.45 -13.73
N ARG A 220 11.34 33.33 -12.42
CA ARG A 220 10.38 32.81 -11.45
C ARG A 220 10.28 33.73 -10.23
N ALA A 221 9.13 34.35 -10.06
CA ALA A 221 8.88 35.28 -8.94
C ALA A 221 8.92 34.61 -7.56
N ASP A 222 8.73 33.28 -7.52
CA ASP A 222 8.71 32.45 -6.30
C ASP A 222 10.05 31.80 -5.95
N ALA A 223 11.07 32.00 -6.78
CA ALA A 223 12.38 31.37 -6.60
C ALA A 223 13.38 32.34 -5.98
N ASN A 224 14.09 31.87 -4.98
CA ASN A 224 15.24 32.58 -4.45
C ASN A 224 16.35 32.67 -5.51
N SER A 225 16.80 33.88 -5.82
CA SER A 225 17.84 34.14 -6.84
C SER A 225 19.22 33.66 -6.42
N ILE A 226 19.45 33.48 -5.15
CA ILE A 226 20.72 33.00 -4.58
C ILE A 226 20.59 31.51 -4.24
N GLY A 227 21.56 30.71 -4.67
CA GLY A 227 21.69 29.28 -4.40
C GLY A 227 22.90 28.94 -3.56
N LEU A 228 22.78 27.88 -2.77
CA LEU A 228 23.94 27.32 -2.06
C LEU A 228 24.34 26.03 -2.79
N GLN A 229 25.57 26.00 -3.31
CA GLN A 229 26.18 24.76 -3.81
C GLN A 229 27.12 24.17 -2.77
N THR A 230 27.21 22.85 -2.71
CA THR A 230 28.08 22.13 -1.79
C THR A 230 28.34 20.70 -2.23
N SER A 231 29.26 19.99 -1.58
CA SER A 231 29.44 18.53 -1.69
C SER A 231 28.66 17.79 -0.58
N SER A 232 28.45 16.50 -0.78
CA SER A 232 27.87 15.63 0.27
C SER A 232 28.73 15.62 1.54
N LYS A 233 30.05 15.71 1.40
CA LYS A 233 31.01 15.75 2.50
C LYS A 233 30.90 17.02 3.35
N ASP A 234 30.84 18.18 2.72
CA ASP A 234 30.65 19.43 3.44
C ASP A 234 29.30 19.48 4.12
N LEU A 235 28.24 18.93 3.45
CA LEU A 235 26.90 18.89 4.05
C LEU A 235 26.83 17.91 5.23
N ALA A 236 27.59 16.81 5.20
CA ALA A 236 27.69 15.91 6.36
C ALA A 236 28.34 16.59 7.55
N ARG A 237 29.38 17.43 7.35
CA ARG A 237 29.97 18.23 8.42
C ARG A 237 28.99 19.22 9.06
N VAL A 238 28.06 19.77 8.26
CA VAL A 238 26.96 20.55 8.81
C VAL A 238 26.04 19.65 9.67
N GLY A 239 25.84 18.41 9.26
CA GLY A 239 25.13 17.39 10.05
C GLY A 239 25.83 17.08 11.37
N GLU A 240 27.12 16.83 11.35
CA GLU A 240 27.98 16.61 12.54
C GLU A 240 27.90 17.78 13.53
N PHE A 241 28.01 19.01 13.00
CA PHE A 241 27.83 20.23 13.80
C PHE A 241 26.48 20.28 14.50
N MET A 242 25.41 19.86 13.83
CA MET A 242 24.07 19.80 14.41
C MET A 242 23.93 18.65 15.40
N LEU A 243 24.51 17.47 15.15
CA LEU A 243 24.56 16.36 16.13
C LEU A 243 25.29 16.76 17.41
N ASP A 244 26.36 17.53 17.30
CA ASP A 244 27.13 18.03 18.47
C ASP A 244 26.47 19.27 19.13
N GLY A 245 25.16 19.49 18.88
CA GLY A 245 24.41 20.59 19.50
C GLY A 245 24.90 21.98 19.12
N GLY A 246 25.48 22.15 17.93
CA GLY A 246 25.96 23.41 17.43
C GLY A 246 27.35 23.81 17.96
N LYS A 247 28.21 22.83 18.26
CA LYS A 247 29.61 23.03 18.63
C LYS A 247 30.55 22.73 17.49
N SER A 248 31.70 23.43 17.48
CA SER A 248 32.84 23.15 16.61
C SER A 248 34.11 23.28 17.42
N ASP A 249 34.99 22.29 17.37
CA ASP A 249 36.24 22.24 18.17
C ASP A 249 35.99 22.53 19.66
N GLY A 250 34.89 21.99 20.24
CA GLY A 250 34.51 22.19 21.63
C GLY A 250 33.95 23.59 21.96
N LYS A 251 33.85 24.50 20.98
CA LYS A 251 33.31 25.83 21.14
C LYS A 251 31.86 25.88 20.70
N GLN A 252 30.99 26.38 21.58
CA GLN A 252 29.57 26.61 21.25
C GLN A 252 29.45 27.77 20.27
N LEU A 253 29.04 27.52 19.03
CA LEU A 253 28.79 28.54 18.01
C LEU A 253 27.30 28.86 17.89
N LEU A 254 26.43 27.82 17.98
CA LEU A 254 25.00 27.95 17.96
C LEU A 254 24.46 27.87 19.41
N GLY A 255 23.76 28.89 19.87
CA GLY A 255 23.24 28.91 21.24
C GLY A 255 22.31 27.70 21.54
N THR A 256 22.51 27.07 22.71
CA THR A 256 21.78 25.83 23.09
C THR A 256 20.24 26.00 23.04
N ASP A 257 19.73 27.14 23.52
CA ASP A 257 18.27 27.40 23.52
C ASP A 257 17.72 27.54 22.10
N TYR A 258 18.45 28.22 21.22
CA TYR A 258 18.08 28.31 19.83
C TYR A 258 18.15 26.94 19.14
N PHE A 259 19.23 26.19 19.36
CA PHE A 259 19.39 24.84 18.83
C PHE A 259 18.18 23.98 19.20
N ASN A 260 17.85 23.90 20.49
CA ASN A 260 16.71 23.10 20.97
C ASN A 260 15.40 23.56 20.36
N SER A 261 15.19 24.86 20.18
CA SER A 261 13.98 25.42 19.57
C SER A 261 13.92 25.13 18.07
N SER A 262 15.08 25.06 17.40
CA SER A 262 15.15 24.89 15.96
C SER A 262 14.75 23.48 15.48
N ILE A 263 14.93 22.47 16.35
CA ILE A 263 14.65 21.05 16.08
C ILE A 263 13.45 20.51 16.88
N ARG A 264 12.53 21.39 17.28
CA ARG A 264 11.25 21.06 17.92
C ARG A 264 10.09 21.73 17.18
N PRO A 265 8.86 21.27 17.34
CA PRO A 265 7.69 21.94 16.78
C PRO A 265 7.72 23.45 17.11
N SER A 266 7.73 24.29 16.08
CA SER A 266 7.79 25.75 16.21
C SER A 266 6.39 26.41 16.27
N GLN A 267 5.36 25.68 15.95
CA GLN A 267 3.95 26.07 15.95
C GLN A 267 3.06 24.82 15.84
N GLU A 268 1.76 24.93 16.13
CA GLU A 268 0.81 23.80 16.19
C GLU A 268 0.20 23.42 14.83
N MET A 269 0.20 24.31 13.85
CA MET A 269 -0.43 24.11 12.54
C MET A 269 0.26 23.05 11.71
N ASN A 270 1.60 22.92 11.84
CA ASN A 270 2.40 21.86 11.25
C ASN A 270 3.51 21.43 12.22
N PRO A 271 3.20 20.58 13.20
CA PRO A 271 4.17 20.18 14.23
C PRO A 271 5.45 19.55 13.69
N ALA A 272 5.43 19.01 12.45
CA ALA A 272 6.62 18.48 11.79
C ALA A 272 7.57 19.57 11.25
N TYR A 273 7.44 20.83 11.72
CA TYR A 273 8.32 21.93 11.25
C TYR A 273 8.86 22.76 12.41
N GLY A 274 10.18 22.76 12.52
CA GLY A 274 10.93 23.61 13.44
C GLY A 274 11.36 24.93 12.78
N TYR A 275 12.53 25.45 13.13
CA TYR A 275 13.09 26.64 12.48
C TYR A 275 13.80 26.23 11.17
N LEU A 276 13.02 26.10 10.11
CA LEU A 276 13.48 25.67 8.77
C LEU A 276 14.03 24.24 8.71
N TRP A 277 13.68 23.40 9.70
CA TRP A 277 13.96 21.98 9.75
C TRP A 277 12.67 21.18 9.72
N TRP A 278 12.66 20.08 9.01
CA TRP A 278 11.58 19.10 9.05
C TRP A 278 11.84 18.09 10.16
N LEU A 279 10.81 17.77 10.92
CA LEU A 279 10.89 16.91 12.11
C LEU A 279 10.15 15.62 11.88
N ASN A 280 10.81 14.47 12.13
CA ASN A 280 10.14 13.17 12.14
C ASN A 280 9.41 12.95 13.47
N GLY A 281 8.56 11.90 13.54
CA GLY A 281 7.80 11.62 14.76
C GLY A 281 6.71 12.63 15.10
N GLN A 282 6.47 13.62 14.25
CA GLN A 282 5.46 14.66 14.40
C GLN A 282 4.44 14.62 13.25
N PRO A 283 3.17 15.01 13.51
CA PRO A 283 2.16 15.15 12.45
C PRO A 283 2.59 16.18 11.42
N VAL A 284 2.49 15.84 10.14
CA VAL A 284 2.85 16.69 8.99
C VAL A 284 1.60 17.28 8.36
N LEU A 285 1.57 18.58 8.12
CA LEU A 285 0.48 19.20 7.37
C LEU A 285 0.55 18.82 5.89
N ALA A 286 -0.46 18.10 5.43
CA ALA A 286 -0.63 17.69 4.03
C ALA A 286 -1.94 18.29 3.49
N GLY A 287 -1.84 19.31 2.63
CA GLY A 287 -3.01 20.13 2.28
C GLY A 287 -3.57 20.82 3.51
N ASN A 288 -4.84 20.58 3.85
CA ASN A 288 -5.53 21.17 5.02
C ASN A 288 -5.72 20.17 6.18
N LYS A 289 -5.01 19.04 6.17
CA LYS A 289 -5.13 17.99 7.20
C LYS A 289 -3.75 17.61 7.75
N LEU A 290 -3.69 17.30 9.02
CA LEU A 290 -2.49 16.73 9.65
C LEU A 290 -2.39 15.23 9.32
N ASN A 291 -1.24 14.84 8.82
CA ASN A 291 -0.85 13.45 8.61
C ASN A 291 -0.04 12.96 9.82
N TYR A 292 -0.59 12.09 10.59
CA TYR A 292 0.03 11.56 11.82
C TYR A 292 1.11 10.50 11.56
N ALA A 293 1.25 10.01 10.33
CA ALA A 293 2.33 9.06 9.98
C ALA A 293 3.73 9.71 9.98
N GLY A 294 3.82 11.04 9.99
CA GLY A 294 5.10 11.74 9.98
C GLY A 294 5.79 11.75 8.61
N LEU A 295 7.08 12.11 8.59
CA LEU A 295 7.89 12.23 7.35
C LEU A 295 8.39 10.88 6.84
N ALA A 296 8.86 10.04 7.75
CA ALA A 296 9.37 8.70 7.49
C ALA A 296 9.16 7.86 8.77
N PRO A 297 8.01 7.20 8.91
CA PRO A 297 7.70 6.43 10.11
C PRO A 297 8.66 5.25 10.33
N GLU A 298 9.38 4.81 9.31
CA GLU A 298 10.43 3.78 9.40
C GLU A 298 11.73 4.29 10.03
N ALA A 299 11.92 5.61 10.11
CA ALA A 299 13.08 6.22 10.73
C ALA A 299 12.83 6.51 12.21
N PRO A 300 13.87 6.64 13.05
CA PRO A 300 13.73 7.10 14.43
C PRO A 300 12.94 8.41 14.53
N SER A 301 12.12 8.53 15.59
CA SER A 301 11.22 9.67 15.78
C SER A 301 11.95 11.00 16.04
N ASP A 302 13.18 10.93 16.53
CA ASP A 302 14.06 12.06 16.80
C ASP A 302 14.83 12.57 15.56
N MET A 303 14.63 11.91 14.40
CA MET A 303 15.23 12.36 13.15
C MET A 303 14.72 13.74 12.75
N TYR A 304 15.63 14.63 12.36
CA TYR A 304 15.29 15.87 11.69
C TYR A 304 16.04 16.01 10.37
N VAL A 305 15.44 16.75 9.45
CA VAL A 305 15.82 16.68 8.03
C VAL A 305 15.87 18.06 7.40
N ALA A 306 16.97 18.39 6.72
CA ALA A 306 16.98 19.46 5.74
C ALA A 306 16.61 18.90 4.37
N GLN A 307 15.53 19.43 3.76
CA GLN A 307 14.98 18.89 2.50
C GLN A 307 15.14 19.88 1.35
N GLY A 308 15.62 19.39 0.22
CA GLY A 308 15.76 20.14 -1.01
C GLY A 308 15.00 19.54 -2.19
N ALA A 309 14.72 20.34 -3.19
CA ALA A 309 14.08 19.88 -4.43
C ALA A 309 14.85 18.70 -5.05
N LEU A 310 14.13 17.87 -5.81
CA LEU A 310 14.65 16.65 -6.44
C LEU A 310 15.11 15.58 -5.42
N GLY A 311 14.57 15.61 -4.21
CA GLY A 311 14.87 14.61 -3.18
C GLY A 311 16.26 14.76 -2.56
N ARG A 312 16.90 15.94 -2.63
CA ARG A 312 18.13 16.22 -1.90
C ARG A 312 17.84 16.26 -0.41
N LYS A 313 18.68 15.63 0.38
CA LYS A 313 18.42 15.42 1.81
C LYS A 313 19.72 15.48 2.61
N LEU A 314 19.60 16.05 3.80
CA LEU A 314 20.47 15.82 4.92
C LEU A 314 19.59 15.32 6.07
N TYR A 315 19.67 14.04 6.36
CA TYR A 315 19.04 13.44 7.51
C TYR A 315 20.01 13.41 8.69
N ILE A 316 19.53 13.72 9.85
CA ILE A 316 20.28 13.70 11.10
C ILE A 316 19.47 12.94 12.14
N VAL A 317 20.04 11.91 12.73
CA VAL A 317 19.38 11.00 13.69
C VAL A 317 20.19 10.96 14.98
N PRO A 318 19.84 11.78 15.99
CA PRO A 318 20.57 11.85 17.24
C PRO A 318 20.67 10.51 17.99
N SER A 319 19.58 9.74 18.08
CA SER A 319 19.57 8.44 18.77
C SER A 319 20.50 7.40 18.19
N MET A 320 20.90 7.56 16.92
CA MET A 320 21.84 6.66 16.23
C MET A 320 23.21 7.28 15.99
N ASP A 321 23.40 8.53 16.36
CA ASP A 321 24.58 9.34 15.96
C ASP A 321 24.88 9.18 14.45
N LEU A 322 23.80 9.30 13.64
CA LEU A 322 23.80 8.95 12.22
C LEU A 322 23.46 10.15 11.35
N ILE A 323 24.21 10.29 10.28
CA ILE A 323 23.99 11.29 9.23
C ILE A 323 23.88 10.57 7.90
N VAL A 324 22.85 10.93 7.12
CA VAL A 324 22.69 10.46 5.75
C VAL A 324 22.52 11.64 4.81
N VAL A 325 23.39 11.75 3.81
CA VAL A 325 23.32 12.77 2.76
C VAL A 325 23.00 12.11 1.43
N ARG A 326 22.01 12.64 0.74
CA ARG A 326 21.65 12.20 -0.61
C ARG A 326 21.52 13.38 -1.56
N PHE A 327 22.18 13.31 -2.71
CA PHE A 327 21.98 14.21 -3.87
C PHE A 327 21.44 13.42 -5.07
N GLY A 328 20.92 14.15 -6.09
CA GLY A 328 20.49 13.53 -7.33
C GLY A 328 19.25 14.14 -7.97
N ALA A 329 18.67 13.40 -8.90
CA ALA A 329 17.40 13.73 -9.54
C ALA A 329 16.20 13.28 -8.69
N GLN A 330 14.98 13.61 -9.14
CA GLN A 330 13.73 13.25 -8.45
C GLN A 330 13.64 11.73 -8.29
N PRO A 331 13.58 11.22 -7.05
CA PRO A 331 13.32 9.82 -6.79
C PRO A 331 11.81 9.52 -6.84
N GLU A 332 11.43 8.28 -6.66
CA GLU A 332 10.04 7.85 -6.48
C GLU A 332 9.41 8.43 -5.20
N ARG A 333 8.06 8.41 -5.15
CA ARG A 333 7.29 9.04 -4.06
C ARG A 333 7.62 8.48 -2.68
N ASN A 334 7.75 7.16 -2.57
CA ASN A 334 8.01 6.44 -1.33
C ASN A 334 9.50 6.38 -0.93
N PHE A 335 10.38 7.06 -1.68
CA PHE A 335 11.84 7.01 -1.49
C PHE A 335 12.29 7.15 -0.03
N ASN A 336 11.76 8.12 0.71
CA ASN A 336 12.18 8.34 2.10
C ASN A 336 11.90 7.12 2.98
N ARG A 337 10.71 6.54 2.85
CA ARG A 337 10.26 5.40 3.62
C ARG A 337 11.10 4.18 3.32
N GLU A 338 11.26 3.88 2.03
CA GLU A 338 12.03 2.75 1.56
C GLU A 338 13.53 2.86 1.88
N LEU A 339 14.08 4.07 1.82
CA LEU A 339 15.45 4.32 2.25
C LEU A 339 15.61 3.98 3.74
N TRP A 340 14.73 4.52 4.59
CA TRP A 340 14.82 4.34 6.03
C TRP A 340 14.54 2.91 6.46
N ARG A 341 13.59 2.24 5.86
CA ARG A 341 13.35 0.82 6.09
C ARG A 341 14.62 -0.01 5.84
N ARG A 342 15.32 0.22 4.73
CA ARG A 342 16.57 -0.48 4.43
C ARG A 342 17.72 -0.10 5.36
N ILE A 343 17.86 1.18 5.69
CA ILE A 343 18.87 1.64 6.64
C ILE A 343 18.67 0.96 8.00
N MET A 344 17.45 0.94 8.51
CA MET A 344 17.15 0.34 9.81
C MET A 344 17.42 -1.17 9.83
N LEU A 345 17.08 -1.87 8.73
CA LEU A 345 17.40 -3.28 8.58
C LEU A 345 18.92 -3.54 8.49
N ALA A 346 19.64 -2.66 7.80
CA ALA A 346 21.10 -2.78 7.67
C ALA A 346 21.85 -2.45 8.96
N SER A 347 21.33 -1.51 9.76
CA SER A 347 21.93 -1.15 11.06
C SER A 347 21.73 -2.17 12.17
N GLY A 348 20.95 -3.23 11.92
CA GLY A 348 20.64 -4.25 12.93
C GLY A 348 19.71 -3.77 14.06
N GLN A 349 19.24 -2.53 14.02
CA GLN A 349 18.36 -1.98 15.06
C GLN A 349 16.88 -2.30 14.82
N GLY A 350 16.57 -3.01 13.73
CA GLY A 350 15.20 -3.26 13.31
C GLY A 350 14.50 -1.98 12.87
N VAL A 351 13.32 -2.08 12.30
CA VAL A 351 12.51 -0.90 11.97
C VAL A 351 11.94 -0.34 13.27
N MET A 352 12.60 0.65 13.83
CA MET A 352 12.17 1.29 15.08
C MET A 352 11.02 2.26 14.78
N CYS A 353 9.83 1.77 14.88
CA CYS A 353 8.71 2.64 15.20
C CYS A 353 8.72 2.86 16.72
N GLY A 354 8.84 4.09 17.19
CA GLY A 354 8.99 4.43 18.63
C GLY A 354 7.84 3.97 19.55
N ASN A 355 6.94 3.13 19.08
CA ASN A 355 5.83 2.49 19.79
C ASN A 355 5.14 1.39 18.96
N CYS A 356 5.76 0.86 17.87
CA CYS A 356 5.15 -0.18 17.06
C CYS A 356 5.67 -1.57 17.47
N GLU A 357 4.77 -2.49 17.60
CA GLU A 357 5.06 -3.92 17.52
C GLU A 357 5.65 -4.22 16.13
N LEU A 358 6.37 -5.33 15.99
CA LEU A 358 6.86 -5.77 14.69
C LEU A 358 5.68 -5.96 13.74
N PRO A 359 5.83 -5.65 12.43
CA PRO A 359 4.83 -6.02 11.44
C PRO A 359 4.51 -7.52 11.51
N VAL A 360 3.26 -7.88 11.32
CA VAL A 360 2.79 -9.27 11.37
C VAL A 360 3.67 -10.19 10.51
N ALA A 361 3.94 -9.79 9.28
CA ALA A 361 4.71 -10.59 8.32
C ALA A 361 6.11 -11.00 8.79
N VAL A 362 6.75 -10.19 9.63
CA VAL A 362 8.10 -10.47 10.16
C VAL A 362 8.09 -11.05 11.57
N SER A 363 6.93 -11.18 12.19
CA SER A 363 6.76 -11.84 13.48
C SER A 363 6.94 -13.34 13.31
N PRO A 364 7.50 -14.04 14.31
CA PRO A 364 7.52 -15.50 14.29
C PRO A 364 6.10 -16.06 14.32
N SER A 365 5.80 -17.06 13.50
CA SER A 365 4.50 -17.72 13.52
C SER A 365 4.26 -18.40 14.87
N THR A 366 3.04 -18.29 15.36
CA THR A 366 2.51 -18.98 16.54
C THR A 366 1.45 -20.01 16.19
N ALA A 367 0.92 -19.97 14.97
CA ALA A 367 -0.03 -20.95 14.47
C ALA A 367 0.66 -22.32 14.30
N MET A 368 -0.03 -23.37 14.65
CA MET A 368 0.52 -24.74 14.59
C MET A 368 -0.51 -25.70 14.03
N THR A 369 -0.03 -26.71 13.32
CA THR A 369 -0.83 -27.87 12.95
C THR A 369 -1.18 -28.72 14.17
N HIS A 370 -2.17 -29.59 14.03
CA HIS A 370 -2.49 -30.58 15.05
C HIS A 370 -1.30 -31.51 15.39
N THR A 371 -0.32 -31.67 14.49
CA THR A 371 0.92 -32.44 14.71
C THR A 371 2.00 -31.64 15.42
N GLY A 372 1.78 -30.35 15.69
CA GLY A 372 2.69 -29.47 16.41
C GLY A 372 3.79 -28.85 15.53
N GLU A 373 3.58 -28.74 14.23
CA GLU A 373 4.43 -28.00 13.32
C GLU A 373 3.90 -26.58 13.15
N TYR A 374 4.79 -25.59 13.09
CA TYR A 374 4.43 -24.19 12.87
C TYR A 374 3.99 -23.96 11.43
N ILE A 375 2.88 -23.25 11.26
CA ILE A 375 2.32 -22.83 9.97
C ILE A 375 2.86 -21.45 9.64
N SER A 376 3.40 -21.27 8.45
CA SER A 376 3.81 -20.00 7.88
C SER A 376 3.44 -19.98 6.40
N TRP A 377 3.49 -18.80 5.77
CA TRP A 377 2.95 -18.61 4.42
C TRP A 377 3.98 -17.95 3.51
N ARG A 378 4.05 -18.40 2.25
CA ARG A 378 4.84 -17.77 1.20
C ARG A 378 3.93 -17.33 0.06
N GLU A 379 4.06 -16.07 -0.34
CA GLU A 379 3.31 -15.53 -1.46
C GLU A 379 4.02 -15.79 -2.78
N HIS A 380 3.29 -16.31 -3.77
CA HIS A 380 3.70 -16.43 -5.17
C HIS A 380 2.77 -15.59 -6.03
N ILE A 381 3.30 -15.00 -7.09
CA ILE A 381 2.52 -14.21 -8.04
C ILE A 381 2.23 -15.06 -9.27
N ILE A 382 0.96 -15.34 -9.52
CA ILE A 382 0.50 -16.05 -10.71
C ILE A 382 0.35 -15.10 -11.88
N ASP A 383 -0.43 -14.02 -11.73
CA ASP A 383 -0.62 -12.98 -12.75
C ASP A 383 -0.68 -11.59 -12.12
N ASP A 384 -0.08 -10.59 -12.76
CA ASP A 384 -0.21 -9.17 -12.44
C ASP A 384 0.32 -8.31 -13.62
N GLN A 385 0.30 -6.98 -13.48
CA GLN A 385 0.83 -6.05 -14.50
C GLN A 385 2.27 -6.37 -14.93
N THR A 386 3.09 -6.94 -14.07
CA THR A 386 4.49 -7.22 -14.39
C THR A 386 4.66 -8.44 -15.29
N LYS A 387 3.60 -9.22 -15.49
CA LYS A 387 3.55 -10.42 -16.33
C LYS A 387 3.07 -10.14 -17.77
N GLY A 388 3.09 -8.89 -18.21
CA GLY A 388 2.95 -8.53 -19.63
C GLY A 388 1.66 -7.80 -20.04
N VAL A 389 0.79 -7.42 -19.09
CA VAL A 389 -0.40 -6.59 -19.36
C VAL A 389 -0.31 -5.31 -18.51
N SER A 390 -0.03 -4.18 -19.14
CA SER A 390 0.33 -2.91 -18.47
C SER A 390 -0.80 -2.24 -17.67
N ASP A 391 -2.06 -2.59 -17.97
CA ASP A 391 -3.24 -1.90 -17.42
C ASP A 391 -4.11 -2.83 -16.58
N LEU A 392 -3.53 -3.93 -16.08
CA LEU A 392 -4.21 -4.90 -15.22
C LEU A 392 -4.33 -4.33 -13.81
N SER A 393 -5.54 -4.17 -13.28
CA SER A 393 -5.79 -3.69 -11.93
C SER A 393 -7.19 -4.07 -11.44
N GLY A 394 -7.45 -3.99 -10.12
CA GLY A 394 -8.74 -4.35 -9.54
C GLY A 394 -9.07 -5.82 -9.76
N SER A 395 -8.28 -6.73 -9.19
CA SER A 395 -8.52 -8.16 -9.35
C SER A 395 -9.50 -8.63 -8.30
N ASP A 396 -10.71 -9.03 -8.72
CA ASP A 396 -11.84 -9.27 -7.84
C ASP A 396 -12.31 -10.73 -7.86
N GLY A 397 -12.46 -11.35 -9.04
CA GLY A 397 -12.95 -12.71 -9.19
C GLY A 397 -11.92 -13.68 -9.80
N LEU A 398 -12.00 -14.93 -9.38
CA LEU A 398 -11.31 -16.05 -10.01
C LEU A 398 -12.11 -17.34 -9.92
N SER A 399 -11.87 -18.24 -10.86
CA SER A 399 -12.39 -19.61 -10.87
C SER A 399 -11.32 -20.57 -11.38
N ILE A 400 -11.36 -21.83 -10.96
CA ILE A 400 -10.37 -22.83 -11.28
C ILE A 400 -11.03 -24.07 -11.92
N GLY A 401 -10.39 -24.66 -12.93
CA GLY A 401 -10.83 -25.89 -13.56
C GLY A 401 -9.92 -26.27 -14.74
N ASP A 402 -9.93 -27.52 -15.13
CA ASP A 402 -9.15 -28.03 -16.27
C ASP A 402 -9.87 -27.64 -17.58
N LEU A 403 -9.49 -26.52 -18.17
CA LEU A 403 -10.12 -25.96 -19.37
C LEU A 403 -9.73 -26.73 -20.67
N ASP A 404 -8.55 -27.34 -20.69
CA ASP A 404 -8.06 -28.01 -21.91
C ASP A 404 -7.99 -29.55 -21.81
N ASN A 405 -8.50 -30.07 -20.70
CA ASN A 405 -8.56 -31.49 -20.40
C ASN A 405 -7.15 -32.15 -20.47
N ASP A 406 -6.12 -31.44 -19.98
CA ASP A 406 -4.76 -31.95 -19.89
C ASP A 406 -4.42 -32.60 -18.55
N GLY A 407 -5.34 -32.51 -17.59
CA GLY A 407 -5.24 -33.07 -16.24
C GLY A 407 -4.64 -32.13 -15.21
N HIS A 408 -4.40 -30.86 -15.57
CA HIS A 408 -4.00 -29.79 -14.67
C HIS A 408 -5.09 -28.73 -14.62
N GLU A 409 -5.33 -28.16 -13.45
CA GLU A 409 -6.28 -27.08 -13.30
C GLU A 409 -5.71 -25.77 -13.82
N ASP A 410 -6.54 -25.02 -14.55
CA ASP A 410 -6.27 -23.67 -15.04
C ASP A 410 -7.03 -22.65 -14.21
N ILE A 411 -6.55 -21.41 -14.15
CA ILE A 411 -7.21 -20.32 -13.43
C ILE A 411 -7.75 -19.31 -14.43
N VAL A 412 -9.05 -19.01 -14.36
CA VAL A 412 -9.62 -17.85 -15.02
C VAL A 412 -9.80 -16.73 -13.99
N SER A 413 -9.24 -15.57 -14.28
CA SER A 413 -9.34 -14.40 -13.40
C SER A 413 -9.91 -13.20 -14.15
N VAL A 414 -10.57 -12.32 -13.40
CA VAL A 414 -11.15 -11.10 -13.91
C VAL A 414 -10.61 -9.89 -13.18
N HIS A 415 -10.48 -8.78 -13.90
CA HIS A 415 -9.87 -7.56 -13.41
C HIS A 415 -10.70 -6.38 -13.86
N GLU A 416 -11.22 -5.62 -12.91
CA GLU A 416 -12.06 -4.46 -13.14
C GLU A 416 -11.37 -3.41 -13.99
N SER A 417 -10.11 -3.13 -13.69
CA SER A 417 -9.25 -2.12 -14.33
C SER A 417 -9.83 -0.68 -14.35
N ASP A 418 -11.03 -0.47 -13.82
CA ASP A 418 -11.67 0.83 -13.58
C ASP A 418 -11.59 1.21 -12.09
N THR A 419 -10.38 1.25 -11.56
CA THR A 419 -10.11 1.48 -10.13
C THR A 419 -10.50 2.87 -9.63
N VAL A 420 -10.84 3.79 -10.52
CA VAL A 420 -11.28 5.16 -10.18
C VAL A 420 -12.78 5.37 -10.30
N TYR A 421 -13.52 4.35 -10.74
CA TYR A 421 -14.98 4.38 -10.94
C TYR A 421 -15.44 5.56 -11.82
N ASP A 422 -14.72 5.82 -12.90
CA ASP A 422 -15.04 6.92 -13.84
C ASP A 422 -15.97 6.47 -14.99
N GLY A 423 -16.41 5.22 -14.95
CA GLY A 423 -17.34 4.63 -15.92
C GLY A 423 -16.72 4.31 -17.27
N LYS A 424 -15.40 4.26 -17.35
CA LYS A 424 -14.71 3.80 -18.56
C LYS A 424 -14.86 2.29 -18.70
N PRO A 425 -15.28 1.80 -19.86
CA PRO A 425 -15.45 0.38 -20.09
C PRO A 425 -14.09 -0.31 -20.34
N ILE A 426 -13.30 -0.40 -19.31
CA ILE A 426 -12.04 -1.12 -19.29
C ILE A 426 -12.14 -2.30 -18.33
N GLY A 427 -11.38 -3.36 -18.58
CA GLY A 427 -11.36 -4.58 -17.78
C GLY A 427 -10.62 -5.67 -18.53
N HIS A 428 -10.31 -6.76 -17.84
CA HIS A 428 -9.62 -7.91 -18.41
C HIS A 428 -10.20 -9.22 -17.90
N VAL A 429 -10.25 -10.21 -18.79
CA VAL A 429 -10.45 -11.63 -18.46
C VAL A 429 -9.18 -12.36 -18.84
N ARG A 430 -8.55 -13.00 -17.88
CA ARG A 430 -7.25 -13.63 -18.03
C ARG A 430 -7.34 -15.14 -17.78
N ILE A 431 -6.49 -15.91 -18.42
CA ILE A 431 -6.31 -17.35 -18.12
C ILE A 431 -4.84 -17.58 -17.78
N ALA A 432 -4.61 -18.18 -16.63
CA ALA A 432 -3.34 -18.76 -16.25
C ALA A 432 -3.43 -20.28 -16.44
N TRP A 433 -2.72 -20.81 -17.43
CA TRP A 433 -2.71 -22.22 -17.79
C TRP A 433 -1.80 -22.98 -16.84
N GLY A 434 -2.39 -23.96 -16.17
CA GLY A 434 -1.69 -24.81 -15.23
C GLY A 434 -0.76 -25.84 -15.88
N GLY A 435 0.00 -26.51 -15.06
CA GLY A 435 0.92 -27.56 -15.44
C GLY A 435 1.51 -28.26 -14.22
N SER A 436 2.48 -29.13 -14.43
CA SER A 436 3.13 -29.89 -13.35
C SER A 436 4.02 -29.05 -12.41
N ASP A 437 4.27 -27.80 -12.73
CA ASP A 437 5.08 -26.87 -11.93
C ASP A 437 4.17 -25.70 -11.45
N PRO A 438 3.77 -25.65 -10.18
CA PRO A 438 2.85 -24.64 -9.67
C PRO A 438 3.43 -23.22 -9.64
N GLU A 439 4.74 -23.05 -9.81
CA GLU A 439 5.37 -21.74 -9.92
C GLU A 439 5.35 -21.18 -11.36
N ASN A 440 4.96 -21.99 -12.37
CA ASN A 440 5.15 -21.63 -13.77
C ASN A 440 3.86 -21.69 -14.59
N TRP A 441 3.18 -20.55 -14.68
CA TRP A 441 1.89 -20.38 -15.38
C TRP A 441 2.08 -19.72 -16.75
N ALA A 442 1.52 -20.33 -17.78
CA ALA A 442 1.44 -19.70 -19.09
C ALA A 442 0.20 -18.81 -19.16
N LEU A 443 0.39 -17.51 -19.45
CA LEU A 443 -0.69 -16.52 -19.36
C LEU A 443 -1.28 -16.17 -20.73
N SER A 444 -2.59 -16.03 -20.80
CA SER A 444 -3.29 -15.49 -21.96
C SER A 444 -4.45 -14.56 -21.57
N THR A 445 -4.83 -13.66 -22.49
CA THR A 445 -5.98 -12.76 -22.32
C THR A 445 -7.16 -13.30 -23.13
N LEU A 446 -8.27 -13.60 -22.47
CA LEU A 446 -9.50 -14.06 -23.11
C LEU A 446 -10.30 -12.89 -23.66
N ALA A 447 -10.41 -11.80 -22.89
CA ALA A 447 -11.03 -10.55 -23.30
C ALA A 447 -10.39 -9.35 -22.62
N SER A 448 -10.54 -8.15 -23.21
CA SER A 448 -10.06 -6.90 -22.65
C SER A 448 -10.87 -5.70 -23.15
N GLY A 449 -10.81 -4.60 -22.38
CA GLY A 449 -11.47 -3.35 -22.73
C GLY A 449 -12.99 -3.43 -22.63
N HIS A 450 -13.70 -2.95 -23.63
CA HIS A 450 -15.17 -2.80 -23.62
C HIS A 450 -15.93 -4.13 -23.43
N GLU A 451 -15.39 -5.24 -23.89
CA GLU A 451 -16.05 -6.56 -23.71
C GLU A 451 -16.01 -7.00 -22.25
N ALA A 452 -14.93 -6.69 -21.55
CA ALA A 452 -14.70 -7.02 -20.15
C ALA A 452 -14.93 -5.81 -19.23
N ALA A 453 -15.86 -4.93 -19.54
CA ALA A 453 -16.07 -3.64 -18.93
C ALA A 453 -16.31 -3.74 -17.41
N ALA A 454 -15.29 -3.42 -16.61
CA ALA A 454 -15.22 -3.62 -15.17
C ALA A 454 -15.63 -5.07 -14.80
N ALA A 455 -14.83 -6.04 -15.26
CA ALA A 455 -15.08 -7.46 -15.00
C ALA A 455 -14.83 -7.77 -13.52
N GLU A 456 -15.84 -8.30 -12.83
CA GLU A 456 -15.90 -8.46 -11.38
C GLU A 456 -15.86 -9.90 -10.90
N ASP A 457 -16.58 -10.80 -11.57
CA ASP A 457 -16.62 -12.22 -11.19
C ASP A 457 -16.68 -13.15 -12.40
N VAL A 458 -16.27 -14.39 -12.18
CA VAL A 458 -16.19 -15.42 -13.22
C VAL A 458 -16.62 -16.77 -12.70
N SER A 459 -17.33 -17.51 -13.53
CA SER A 459 -17.74 -18.88 -13.25
C SER A 459 -17.47 -19.81 -14.43
N LEU A 460 -17.19 -21.07 -14.16
CA LEU A 460 -16.89 -22.11 -15.13
C LEU A 460 -18.00 -23.17 -15.16
N GLY A 461 -18.36 -23.65 -16.34
CA GLY A 461 -19.33 -24.75 -16.51
C GLY A 461 -19.50 -25.09 -17.98
N ASP A 462 -19.85 -26.34 -18.30
CA ASP A 462 -20.10 -26.81 -19.67
C ASP A 462 -21.53 -26.44 -20.09
N VAL A 463 -21.71 -25.21 -20.57
CA VAL A 463 -23.05 -24.68 -20.92
C VAL A 463 -23.60 -25.30 -22.21
N ASN A 464 -22.76 -25.76 -23.11
CA ASN A 464 -23.16 -26.32 -24.40
C ASN A 464 -23.12 -27.85 -24.44
N GLY A 465 -22.64 -28.52 -23.39
CA GLY A 465 -22.58 -29.98 -23.27
C GLY A 465 -21.53 -30.65 -24.15
N ASP A 466 -20.44 -29.95 -24.50
CA ASP A 466 -19.40 -30.50 -25.35
C ASP A 466 -18.22 -31.14 -24.57
N GLY A 467 -18.26 -31.08 -23.24
CA GLY A 467 -17.29 -31.70 -22.32
C GLY A 467 -16.10 -30.80 -22.04
N PHE A 468 -16.14 -29.52 -22.39
CA PHE A 468 -15.16 -28.52 -22.05
C PHE A 468 -15.81 -27.41 -21.21
N LEU A 469 -15.11 -26.93 -20.22
CA LEU A 469 -15.62 -25.85 -19.37
C LEU A 469 -15.65 -24.52 -20.13
N ASP A 470 -16.83 -23.94 -20.25
CA ASP A 470 -17.06 -22.59 -20.75
C ASP A 470 -16.85 -21.54 -19.63
N VAL A 471 -16.83 -20.27 -19.99
CA VAL A 471 -16.58 -19.17 -19.05
C VAL A 471 -17.73 -18.17 -19.11
N VAL A 472 -18.30 -17.81 -17.96
CA VAL A 472 -19.24 -16.70 -17.81
C VAL A 472 -18.63 -15.63 -16.92
N VAL A 473 -18.76 -14.36 -17.33
CA VAL A 473 -18.20 -13.21 -16.61
C VAL A 473 -19.29 -12.20 -16.31
N ALA A 474 -19.31 -11.74 -15.06
CA ALA A 474 -20.09 -10.59 -14.61
C ALA A 474 -19.31 -9.29 -14.80
N CYS A 475 -19.92 -8.30 -15.45
CA CYS A 475 -19.32 -6.99 -15.69
C CYS A 475 -20.12 -5.87 -15.01
N GLU A 476 -19.47 -5.06 -14.16
CA GLU A 476 -20.13 -3.94 -13.47
C GLU A 476 -20.65 -2.86 -14.42
N LEU A 477 -19.95 -2.63 -15.54
CA LEU A 477 -20.38 -1.70 -16.57
C LEU A 477 -21.22 -2.39 -17.62
N ALA A 478 -22.28 -3.08 -17.14
CA ALA A 478 -23.54 -3.30 -17.85
C ALA A 478 -23.79 -4.60 -18.58
N HIS A 479 -23.15 -5.73 -18.34
CA HIS A 479 -23.56 -6.98 -18.98
C HIS A 479 -22.99 -8.26 -18.33
N LEU A 480 -23.59 -9.38 -18.73
CA LEU A 480 -23.01 -10.72 -18.59
C LEU A 480 -22.46 -11.15 -19.96
N ILE A 481 -21.32 -11.80 -19.98
CA ILE A 481 -20.71 -12.33 -21.19
C ILE A 481 -20.42 -13.81 -21.04
N TYR A 482 -20.79 -14.59 -22.04
CA TYR A 482 -20.51 -16.00 -22.18
C TYR A 482 -19.39 -16.22 -23.19
N PHE A 483 -18.39 -17.02 -22.85
CA PHE A 483 -17.31 -17.47 -23.74
C PHE A 483 -17.39 -18.98 -23.89
N GLN A 484 -17.60 -19.44 -25.10
CA GLN A 484 -17.57 -20.86 -25.41
C GLN A 484 -16.14 -21.36 -25.58
N ASN A 485 -15.81 -22.39 -24.85
CA ASN A 485 -14.54 -23.09 -25.01
C ASN A 485 -14.46 -23.78 -26.38
N PRO A 486 -13.48 -23.45 -27.22
CA PRO A 486 -13.41 -24.03 -28.58
C PRO A 486 -12.82 -25.45 -28.63
N GLY A 487 -12.66 -26.12 -27.47
CA GLY A 487 -12.15 -27.48 -27.38
C GLY A 487 -10.65 -27.64 -27.66
N LYS A 488 -10.19 -28.83 -27.97
CA LYS A 488 -8.76 -29.17 -28.06
C LYS A 488 -7.91 -28.22 -28.90
N GLY A 489 -6.74 -27.83 -28.37
CA GLY A 489 -5.74 -27.05 -29.08
C GLY A 489 -6.03 -25.58 -29.20
N PHE A 490 -6.65 -24.98 -28.22
CA PHE A 490 -7.20 -23.61 -28.23
C PHE A 490 -6.44 -22.58 -27.40
N ARG A 491 -5.38 -22.93 -26.67
CA ARG A 491 -4.60 -21.94 -25.85
C ARG A 491 -4.22 -20.66 -26.62
N ASN A 492 -4.16 -20.71 -27.97
CA ASN A 492 -3.86 -19.58 -28.85
C ASN A 492 -5.03 -19.18 -29.76
N LYS A 493 -6.27 -19.63 -29.52
CA LYS A 493 -7.44 -19.28 -30.33
C LYS A 493 -8.25 -18.18 -29.66
N VAL A 494 -8.96 -17.40 -30.47
CA VAL A 494 -10.00 -16.50 -29.96
C VAL A 494 -11.22 -17.35 -29.65
N TRP A 495 -11.71 -17.27 -28.43
CA TRP A 495 -12.92 -17.99 -28.04
C TRP A 495 -14.18 -17.32 -28.62
N PRO A 496 -15.09 -18.09 -29.22
CA PRO A 496 -16.42 -17.61 -29.54
C PRO A 496 -17.11 -17.07 -28.28
N ARG A 497 -17.92 -16.01 -28.43
CA ARG A 497 -18.52 -15.35 -27.26
C ARG A 497 -19.83 -14.64 -27.58
N ALA A 498 -20.65 -14.46 -26.57
CA ALA A 498 -21.89 -13.73 -26.64
C ALA A 498 -22.07 -12.81 -25.42
N ILE A 499 -22.33 -11.52 -25.66
CA ILE A 499 -22.82 -10.62 -24.62
C ILE A 499 -24.35 -10.79 -24.58
N LEU A 500 -24.89 -11.22 -23.46
CA LEU A 500 -26.30 -11.54 -23.30
C LEU A 500 -27.16 -10.29 -23.50
N GLU A 501 -27.99 -10.26 -24.56
CA GLU A 501 -28.88 -9.12 -24.87
C GLU A 501 -29.81 -8.77 -23.69
N VAL A 502 -30.26 -9.75 -22.92
CA VAL A 502 -31.13 -9.58 -21.75
C VAL A 502 -30.45 -8.90 -20.57
N SER A 503 -29.15 -8.88 -20.52
CA SER A 503 -28.36 -8.22 -19.47
C SER A 503 -27.80 -6.86 -19.89
N LYS A 504 -27.70 -6.62 -21.21
CA LYS A 504 -26.96 -5.49 -21.78
C LYS A 504 -27.58 -4.13 -21.43
N ASN A 505 -26.76 -3.23 -20.84
CA ASN A 505 -27.17 -1.87 -20.41
C ASN A 505 -28.34 -1.86 -19.39
N ARG A 506 -28.50 -2.94 -18.60
CA ARG A 506 -29.61 -3.06 -17.63
C ARG A 506 -29.20 -2.87 -16.19
N GLY A 507 -27.91 -2.67 -15.92
CA GLY A 507 -27.45 -2.46 -14.57
C GLY A 507 -25.97 -2.80 -14.40
N SER A 508 -25.62 -3.29 -13.24
CA SER A 508 -24.27 -3.65 -12.81
C SER A 508 -24.30 -5.04 -12.19
N TYR A 509 -23.40 -5.92 -12.62
CA TYR A 509 -23.32 -7.29 -12.15
C TYR A 509 -21.96 -7.52 -11.50
N ILE A 510 -21.95 -7.89 -10.22
CA ILE A 510 -20.72 -8.14 -9.47
C ILE A 510 -20.51 -9.61 -9.12
N ARG A 511 -21.53 -10.43 -9.25
CA ARG A 511 -21.44 -11.90 -9.06
C ARG A 511 -22.30 -12.60 -10.09
N ALA A 512 -21.76 -13.68 -10.66
CA ALA A 512 -22.50 -14.58 -11.54
C ALA A 512 -21.99 -16.01 -11.33
N PHE A 513 -22.91 -16.96 -11.20
CA PHE A 513 -22.59 -18.36 -11.00
C PHE A 513 -23.27 -19.22 -12.05
N LEU A 514 -22.58 -20.28 -12.45
CA LEU A 514 -23.12 -21.35 -13.29
C LEU A 514 -23.49 -22.54 -12.43
N ALA A 515 -24.71 -22.99 -12.52
CA ALA A 515 -25.21 -24.19 -11.84
C ALA A 515 -26.39 -24.78 -12.59
N ASP A 516 -26.53 -26.11 -12.54
CA ASP A 516 -27.65 -26.85 -13.10
C ASP A 516 -28.81 -26.87 -12.10
N PHE A 517 -29.77 -25.95 -12.26
CA PHE A 517 -30.91 -25.80 -11.34
C PHE A 517 -32.12 -26.68 -11.66
N ASP A 518 -32.18 -27.29 -12.84
CA ASP A 518 -33.33 -28.15 -13.21
C ASP A 518 -32.95 -29.62 -13.42
N GLY A 519 -31.66 -29.93 -13.22
CA GLY A 519 -31.14 -31.29 -13.29
C GLY A 519 -31.05 -31.86 -14.72
N ASP A 520 -31.01 -30.97 -15.73
CA ASP A 520 -30.94 -31.39 -17.13
C ASP A 520 -29.49 -31.64 -17.65
N GLY A 521 -28.49 -31.31 -16.82
CA GLY A 521 -27.05 -31.47 -17.09
C GLY A 521 -26.39 -30.28 -17.77
N TYR A 522 -27.11 -29.18 -17.98
CA TYR A 522 -26.60 -27.94 -18.58
C TYR A 522 -26.82 -26.78 -17.61
N PRO A 523 -25.76 -26.09 -17.21
CA PRO A 523 -25.89 -25.07 -16.19
C PRO A 523 -26.55 -23.78 -16.72
N GLU A 524 -27.40 -23.20 -15.89
CA GLU A 524 -27.91 -21.84 -16.03
C GLU A 524 -27.01 -20.86 -15.34
N ILE A 525 -27.13 -19.55 -15.69
CA ILE A 525 -26.48 -18.48 -14.97
C ILE A 525 -27.43 -17.92 -13.92
N VAL A 526 -27.01 -17.81 -12.65
CA VAL A 526 -27.67 -16.95 -11.67
C VAL A 526 -26.85 -15.71 -11.43
N ALA A 527 -27.48 -14.53 -11.42
CA ALA A 527 -26.79 -13.29 -11.15
C ALA A 527 -27.68 -12.25 -10.44
N ALA A 528 -27.04 -11.44 -9.63
CA ALA A 528 -27.62 -10.32 -8.90
C ALA A 528 -27.32 -8.99 -9.61
N ASN A 529 -28.33 -8.21 -9.94
CA ASN A 529 -28.18 -6.92 -10.61
C ASN A 529 -28.11 -5.79 -9.58
N LYS A 530 -26.94 -5.31 -9.27
CA LYS A 530 -26.67 -4.20 -8.33
C LYS A 530 -27.31 -2.85 -8.76
N GLY A 531 -27.57 -2.68 -10.04
CA GLY A 531 -28.21 -1.53 -10.63
C GLY A 531 -27.26 -0.50 -11.24
N GLU A 532 -26.31 0.00 -10.49
CA GLU A 532 -25.27 0.95 -10.91
C GLU A 532 -23.94 0.56 -10.27
N GLN A 533 -22.82 0.93 -10.88
CA GLN A 533 -21.49 0.67 -10.31
C GLN A 533 -21.35 1.24 -8.89
N SER A 534 -21.83 2.45 -8.66
CA SER A 534 -21.86 3.09 -7.34
C SER A 534 -23.28 3.51 -6.95
N PRO A 535 -24.13 2.60 -6.49
CA PRO A 535 -25.53 2.90 -6.18
C PRO A 535 -25.67 3.80 -4.93
N ASP A 536 -26.62 4.73 -4.96
CA ASP A 536 -27.02 5.47 -3.75
C ASP A 536 -27.71 4.54 -2.75
N LEU A 537 -27.06 4.26 -1.63
CA LEU A 537 -27.61 3.34 -0.61
C LEU A 537 -28.75 3.93 0.22
N LYS A 538 -29.07 5.22 0.11
CA LYS A 538 -30.13 5.84 0.93
C LYS A 538 -31.54 5.50 0.45
N SER A 539 -31.74 5.44 -0.86
CA SER A 539 -33.04 5.11 -1.45
C SER A 539 -32.92 4.50 -2.85
N PRO A 540 -32.19 3.40 -3.00
CA PRO A 540 -32.01 2.78 -4.30
C PRO A 540 -33.31 2.12 -4.78
N PRO A 541 -33.51 1.98 -6.09
CA PRO A 541 -34.62 1.21 -6.63
C PRO A 541 -34.44 -0.29 -6.36
N LEU A 542 -35.56 -1.01 -6.41
CA LEU A 542 -35.54 -2.47 -6.44
C LEU A 542 -34.87 -2.96 -7.73
N LYS A 543 -34.07 -4.00 -7.63
CA LYS A 543 -33.34 -4.65 -8.73
C LYS A 543 -33.48 -6.15 -8.64
N ASN A 544 -33.26 -6.82 -9.77
CA ASN A 544 -33.52 -8.22 -9.92
C ASN A 544 -32.40 -9.13 -9.39
N ILE A 545 -32.77 -10.23 -8.82
CA ILE A 545 -32.01 -11.46 -8.75
C ILE A 545 -32.67 -12.39 -9.76
N SER A 546 -31.88 -12.93 -10.71
CA SER A 546 -32.45 -13.63 -11.88
C SER A 546 -31.62 -14.82 -12.29
N LEU A 547 -32.29 -15.81 -12.88
CA LEU A 547 -31.67 -16.81 -13.73
C LEU A 547 -31.65 -16.31 -15.18
N TYR A 548 -30.58 -16.68 -15.88
CA TYR A 548 -30.41 -16.47 -17.32
C TYR A 548 -30.27 -17.84 -17.98
N LEU A 549 -31.28 -18.22 -18.73
CA LEU A 549 -31.43 -19.52 -19.33
C LEU A 549 -30.91 -19.49 -20.76
N PRO A 550 -29.97 -20.37 -21.15
CA PRO A 550 -29.47 -20.41 -22.52
C PRO A 550 -30.57 -20.82 -23.50
N GLY A 551 -30.46 -20.36 -24.73
CA GLY A 551 -31.24 -20.91 -25.85
C GLY A 551 -30.59 -22.20 -26.36
N THR A 552 -31.08 -22.69 -27.51
CA THR A 552 -30.49 -23.88 -28.16
C THR A 552 -29.06 -23.65 -28.68
N ASP A 553 -28.65 -22.42 -28.83
CA ASP A 553 -27.29 -22.01 -29.16
C ASP A 553 -26.89 -20.92 -28.17
N PRO A 554 -26.02 -21.20 -27.17
CA PRO A 554 -25.54 -20.21 -26.22
C PRO A 554 -24.79 -19.06 -26.84
N LEU A 555 -24.27 -19.20 -28.08
CA LEU A 555 -23.62 -18.13 -28.81
C LEU A 555 -24.60 -17.15 -29.49
N ASP A 556 -25.90 -17.43 -29.51
CA ASP A 556 -26.92 -16.46 -29.90
C ASP A 556 -27.19 -15.47 -28.77
N PRO A 557 -26.74 -14.19 -28.83
CA PRO A 557 -26.98 -13.23 -27.75
C PRO A 557 -28.45 -12.98 -27.42
N ALA A 558 -29.36 -13.15 -28.41
CA ALA A 558 -30.78 -12.95 -28.26
C ALA A 558 -31.51 -14.23 -27.80
N GLY A 559 -30.84 -15.36 -27.81
CA GLY A 559 -31.39 -16.66 -27.41
C GLY A 559 -31.55 -16.80 -25.88
N TRP A 560 -30.84 -16.05 -25.10
CA TRP A 560 -30.90 -16.07 -23.65
C TRP A 560 -32.19 -15.46 -23.11
N ARG A 561 -32.76 -16.05 -22.07
CA ARG A 561 -33.99 -15.55 -21.40
C ARG A 561 -33.72 -15.27 -19.93
N GLU A 562 -34.20 -14.12 -19.44
CA GLU A 562 -34.19 -13.80 -18.02
C GLU A 562 -35.45 -14.35 -17.34
N GLN A 563 -35.26 -15.05 -16.22
CA GLN A 563 -36.31 -15.40 -15.28
C GLN A 563 -36.04 -14.70 -13.95
N VAL A 564 -36.86 -13.70 -13.60
CA VAL A 564 -36.75 -12.98 -12.35
C VAL A 564 -37.21 -13.87 -11.20
N LEU A 565 -36.36 -14.05 -10.20
CA LEU A 565 -36.64 -14.81 -8.98
C LEU A 565 -37.23 -13.90 -7.89
N GLY A 566 -36.64 -12.75 -7.68
CA GLY A 566 -37.07 -11.77 -6.70
C GLY A 566 -36.44 -10.40 -6.95
N GLN A 567 -36.83 -9.42 -6.14
CA GLN A 567 -36.36 -8.05 -6.23
C GLN A 567 -36.00 -7.49 -4.87
N VAL A 568 -34.77 -6.99 -4.72
CA VAL A 568 -34.28 -6.34 -3.51
C VAL A 568 -33.55 -5.04 -3.87
N ARG A 569 -33.22 -4.26 -2.86
CA ARG A 569 -32.44 -3.02 -3.05
C ARG A 569 -30.95 -3.32 -3.02
N VAL A 570 -30.26 -3.04 -4.11
CA VAL A 570 -28.82 -3.29 -4.29
C VAL A 570 -28.47 -4.76 -3.99
N PRO A 571 -29.02 -5.72 -4.75
CA PRO A 571 -28.58 -7.11 -4.66
C PRO A 571 -27.12 -7.21 -5.06
N ILE A 572 -26.33 -8.00 -4.33
CA ILE A 572 -24.88 -8.05 -4.49
C ILE A 572 -24.30 -9.46 -4.63
N ASN A 573 -25.08 -10.48 -4.29
CA ASN A 573 -24.68 -11.87 -4.38
C ASN A 573 -25.90 -12.77 -4.63
N SER A 574 -25.69 -13.96 -5.22
CA SER A 574 -26.72 -14.97 -5.49
C SER A 574 -26.06 -16.33 -5.73
N GLU A 575 -25.62 -16.98 -4.66
CA GLU A 575 -24.84 -18.22 -4.71
C GLU A 575 -25.75 -19.46 -4.80
N PRO A 576 -25.43 -20.43 -5.69
CA PRO A 576 -26.13 -21.73 -5.72
C PRO A 576 -25.65 -22.60 -4.55
N VAL A 577 -26.58 -23.17 -3.81
CA VAL A 577 -26.34 -24.11 -2.72
C VAL A 577 -27.58 -24.93 -2.43
N ASP A 578 -27.45 -26.22 -2.16
CA ASP A 578 -28.54 -27.06 -1.67
C ASP A 578 -28.72 -26.77 -0.15
N LEU A 579 -29.53 -25.73 0.15
CA LEU A 579 -29.60 -25.19 1.51
C LEU A 579 -30.47 -26.05 2.42
N ASP A 580 -31.54 -26.61 1.91
CA ASP A 580 -32.48 -27.41 2.71
C ASP A 580 -32.20 -28.92 2.64
N GLY A 581 -31.21 -29.33 1.84
CA GLY A 581 -30.74 -30.72 1.77
C GLY A 581 -31.67 -31.66 1.01
N ASP A 582 -32.51 -31.12 0.10
CA ASP A 582 -33.45 -31.91 -0.68
C ASP A 582 -32.87 -32.45 -2.00
N GLY A 583 -31.67 -31.98 -2.37
CA GLY A 583 -30.90 -32.41 -3.54
C GLY A 583 -31.07 -31.51 -4.75
N ASP A 584 -31.95 -30.51 -4.71
CA ASP A 584 -32.11 -29.47 -5.74
C ASP A 584 -31.28 -28.22 -5.31
N LEU A 585 -30.56 -27.58 -6.24
CA LEU A 585 -29.82 -26.38 -5.89
C LEU A 585 -30.73 -25.17 -5.65
N ASP A 586 -30.66 -24.61 -4.48
CA ASP A 586 -31.25 -23.34 -4.09
C ASP A 586 -30.35 -22.15 -4.45
N ILE A 587 -30.81 -20.92 -4.12
CA ILE A 587 -30.01 -19.71 -4.29
C ILE A 587 -30.02 -18.90 -3.00
N VAL A 588 -28.88 -18.71 -2.38
CA VAL A 588 -28.70 -17.77 -1.26
C VAL A 588 -28.22 -16.43 -1.79
N ALA A 589 -28.91 -15.36 -1.40
CA ALA A 589 -28.67 -14.02 -1.96
C ALA A 589 -28.49 -12.96 -0.88
N GLY A 590 -27.76 -11.91 -1.23
CA GLY A 590 -27.47 -10.77 -0.37
C GLY A 590 -28.01 -9.43 -0.86
N SER A 591 -28.41 -8.54 0.06
CA SER A 591 -28.80 -7.17 -0.23
C SER A 591 -27.99 -6.16 0.57
N ARG A 592 -27.21 -5.32 -0.13
CA ARG A 592 -26.36 -4.30 0.53
C ARG A 592 -27.18 -3.19 1.18
N ALA A 593 -28.23 -2.71 0.53
CA ALA A 593 -29.03 -1.61 1.04
C ALA A 593 -30.06 -2.05 2.09
N GLU A 594 -30.57 -3.28 2.01
CA GLU A 594 -31.52 -3.83 2.96
C GLU A 594 -30.80 -4.51 4.14
N ARG A 595 -29.49 -4.75 4.03
CA ARG A 595 -28.65 -5.39 5.06
C ARG A 595 -29.20 -6.72 5.52
N ARG A 596 -29.58 -7.56 4.56
CA ARG A 596 -30.17 -8.88 4.82
C ARG A 596 -29.65 -9.92 3.85
N VAL A 597 -29.74 -11.17 4.28
CA VAL A 597 -29.61 -12.37 3.49
C VAL A 597 -30.99 -12.97 3.29
N LEU A 598 -31.22 -13.55 2.12
CA LEU A 598 -32.45 -14.24 1.76
C LEU A 598 -32.10 -15.46 0.91
N TRP A 599 -33.03 -16.38 0.78
CA TRP A 599 -32.83 -17.52 -0.08
C TRP A 599 -34.05 -17.81 -0.93
N PHE A 600 -33.84 -18.47 -2.05
CA PHE A 600 -34.87 -18.92 -2.98
C PHE A 600 -34.84 -20.44 -3.00
N GLU A 601 -35.83 -21.05 -2.35
CA GLU A 601 -36.07 -22.50 -2.33
C GLU A 601 -36.43 -22.98 -3.74
N ASN A 602 -35.65 -23.91 -4.30
CA ASN A 602 -35.95 -24.55 -5.56
C ASN A 602 -36.97 -25.65 -5.38
N GLN A 603 -38.18 -25.46 -5.88
CA GLN A 603 -39.26 -26.42 -5.81
C GLN A 603 -39.33 -27.35 -7.03
N GLY A 604 -38.18 -27.47 -7.73
CA GLY A 604 -38.03 -28.22 -8.97
C GLY A 604 -38.57 -27.49 -10.22
N LYS A 605 -38.00 -27.83 -11.38
CA LYS A 605 -38.36 -27.27 -12.69
C LYS A 605 -38.28 -25.75 -12.74
N LEU A 606 -37.23 -25.17 -12.20
CA LEU A 606 -36.95 -23.72 -12.12
C LEU A 606 -38.08 -22.91 -11.45
N LYS A 607 -38.79 -23.50 -10.49
CA LYS A 607 -39.75 -22.79 -9.67
C LYS A 607 -39.16 -22.49 -8.32
N PHE A 608 -39.04 -21.23 -8.02
CA PHE A 608 -38.44 -20.77 -6.79
C PHE A 608 -39.43 -20.06 -5.89
N LYS A 609 -39.25 -20.22 -4.57
CA LYS A 609 -40.00 -19.52 -3.53
C LYS A 609 -39.04 -18.70 -2.66
N GLU A 610 -39.30 -17.41 -2.54
CA GLU A 610 -38.47 -16.50 -1.74
C GLU A 610 -38.75 -16.69 -0.24
N HIS A 611 -37.67 -16.77 0.54
CA HIS A 611 -37.65 -16.79 1.99
C HIS A 611 -36.69 -15.74 2.52
N ASN A 612 -36.97 -15.20 3.72
CA ASN A 612 -36.06 -14.35 4.44
C ASN A 612 -35.30 -15.17 5.48
N ILE A 613 -34.02 -15.00 5.57
CA ILE A 613 -33.20 -15.47 6.70
C ILE A 613 -33.39 -14.47 7.83
N LEU A 614 -34.17 -14.82 8.85
CA LEU A 614 -34.51 -13.96 9.96
C LEU A 614 -33.49 -14.16 11.10
N LEU A 615 -32.90 -13.08 11.58
CA LEU A 615 -31.84 -13.08 12.58
C LEU A 615 -32.28 -12.23 13.79
N PRO A 616 -33.21 -12.69 14.62
CA PRO A 616 -33.77 -11.87 15.72
C PRO A 616 -32.71 -11.49 16.77
N ASP A 617 -31.67 -12.28 16.94
CA ASP A 617 -30.61 -12.06 17.91
C ASP A 617 -29.44 -11.22 17.36
N ALA A 618 -29.44 -10.91 16.05
CA ALA A 618 -28.39 -10.08 15.45
C ALA A 618 -28.52 -8.61 15.88
N PRO A 619 -27.45 -7.97 16.35
CA PRO A 619 -27.47 -6.54 16.69
C PRO A 619 -27.82 -5.68 15.47
N GLU A 620 -28.76 -4.75 15.59
CA GLU A 620 -29.12 -3.78 14.51
C GLU A 620 -27.90 -2.97 14.01
N SER A 621 -26.88 -2.88 14.83
CA SER A 621 -25.63 -2.19 14.52
C SER A 621 -24.76 -2.92 13.49
N LEU A 622 -24.94 -4.21 13.28
CA LEU A 622 -24.23 -4.98 12.28
C LEU A 622 -24.95 -4.93 10.94
N ALA A 623 -24.19 -4.73 9.88
CA ALA A 623 -24.72 -4.81 8.52
C ALA A 623 -24.27 -6.13 7.89
N ILE A 624 -25.16 -7.13 7.94
CA ILE A 624 -24.98 -8.41 7.27
C ILE A 624 -25.57 -8.26 5.87
N THR A 625 -24.73 -8.25 4.86
CA THR A 625 -25.16 -7.93 3.48
C THR A 625 -25.12 -9.13 2.55
N GLY A 626 -24.52 -10.24 2.99
CA GLY A 626 -24.33 -11.42 2.15
C GLY A 626 -23.43 -11.15 0.93
N PHE A 627 -22.40 -10.30 1.07
CA PHE A 627 -21.50 -9.96 -0.04
C PHE A 627 -20.64 -11.15 -0.44
N ASN A 628 -19.91 -11.71 0.52
CA ASN A 628 -19.22 -12.98 0.40
C ASN A 628 -19.70 -13.90 1.52
N MET A 629 -20.06 -15.10 1.16
CA MET A 629 -20.54 -16.14 2.06
C MET A 629 -19.81 -17.45 1.79
N ASP A 630 -19.87 -18.36 2.72
CA ASP A 630 -19.47 -19.74 2.56
C ASP A 630 -20.36 -20.64 3.43
N TYR A 631 -20.38 -21.93 3.16
CA TYR A 631 -21.38 -22.84 3.71
C TYR A 631 -20.70 -24.11 4.22
N ALA A 632 -21.00 -24.49 5.47
CA ALA A 632 -20.55 -25.74 6.07
C ALA A 632 -21.48 -26.15 7.21
N ASP A 633 -21.57 -27.43 7.49
CA ASP A 633 -22.19 -27.95 8.70
C ASP A 633 -21.18 -27.89 9.85
N LEU A 634 -21.16 -26.75 10.56
CA LEU A 634 -20.18 -26.51 11.63
C LEU A 634 -20.54 -27.15 12.97
N ASN A 635 -21.77 -27.51 13.15
CA ASN A 635 -22.29 -28.08 14.39
C ASN A 635 -22.59 -29.59 14.27
N GLU A 636 -22.27 -30.18 13.13
CA GLU A 636 -22.48 -31.60 12.80
C GLU A 636 -23.95 -32.04 12.94
N ASP A 637 -24.93 -31.17 12.67
CA ASP A 637 -26.34 -31.44 12.76
C ASP A 637 -26.98 -31.84 11.41
N GLY A 638 -26.16 -31.89 10.35
CA GLY A 638 -26.55 -32.29 9.01
C GLY A 638 -27.14 -31.16 8.17
N ARG A 639 -27.06 -29.90 8.63
CA ARG A 639 -27.55 -28.71 7.94
C ARG A 639 -26.41 -27.73 7.67
N LEU A 640 -26.54 -26.96 6.58
CA LEU A 640 -25.51 -25.98 6.21
C LEU A 640 -25.71 -24.67 6.97
N ASP A 641 -24.72 -24.30 7.77
CA ASP A 641 -24.62 -22.96 8.34
C ASP A 641 -24.03 -21.97 7.32
N ILE A 642 -24.33 -20.68 7.46
CA ILE A 642 -23.83 -19.63 6.58
C ILE A 642 -22.79 -18.78 7.31
N LEU A 643 -21.56 -18.80 6.81
CA LEU A 643 -20.52 -17.87 7.20
C LEU A 643 -20.64 -16.59 6.38
N SER A 644 -20.59 -15.44 7.01
CA SER A 644 -20.63 -14.15 6.30
C SER A 644 -19.76 -13.09 6.98
N THR A 645 -19.35 -12.12 6.19
CA THR A 645 -18.77 -10.89 6.73
C THR A 645 -19.87 -9.90 7.12
N ALA A 646 -19.66 -9.16 8.20
CA ALA A 646 -20.54 -8.09 8.64
C ALA A 646 -19.78 -6.80 8.89
N TRP A 647 -20.32 -5.68 8.41
CA TRP A 647 -19.71 -4.37 8.61
C TRP A 647 -19.91 -3.93 10.07
N PRO A 648 -18.87 -3.37 10.76
CA PRO A 648 -17.53 -3.01 10.28
C PRO A 648 -16.41 -4.02 10.67
N GLY A 649 -16.19 -5.02 9.87
CA GLY A 649 -15.05 -5.94 10.05
C GLY A 649 -15.29 -7.09 11.03
N TRP A 650 -16.53 -7.56 11.11
CA TRP A 650 -16.92 -8.74 11.87
C TRP A 650 -17.03 -9.97 10.98
N LEU A 651 -16.79 -11.13 11.57
CA LEU A 651 -17.04 -12.43 11.02
C LEU A 651 -18.20 -13.05 11.81
N VAL A 652 -19.26 -13.45 11.10
CA VAL A 652 -20.50 -13.93 11.72
C VAL A 652 -20.93 -15.28 11.13
N LEU A 653 -21.52 -16.08 11.96
CA LEU A 653 -22.12 -17.36 11.61
C LEU A 653 -23.63 -17.26 11.79
N LEU A 654 -24.36 -17.70 10.78
CA LEU A 654 -25.81 -17.85 10.78
C LEU A 654 -26.11 -19.35 10.84
N THR A 655 -26.62 -19.81 11.96
CA THR A 655 -26.87 -21.25 12.20
C THR A 655 -28.24 -21.62 11.71
N GLN A 656 -28.34 -22.65 10.87
CA GLN A 656 -29.58 -23.09 10.25
C GLN A 656 -30.48 -23.78 11.27
N PRO A 657 -31.77 -23.39 11.37
CA PRO A 657 -32.79 -24.13 12.16
C PRO A 657 -33.19 -25.44 11.50
N GLU A 658 -34.00 -26.26 12.18
CA GLU A 658 -34.56 -27.52 11.63
C GLU A 658 -35.41 -27.27 10.38
N ASP A 659 -36.19 -26.20 10.35
CA ASP A 659 -36.90 -25.68 9.17
C ASP A 659 -36.24 -24.40 8.75
N PRO A 660 -35.60 -24.31 7.55
CA PRO A 660 -34.86 -23.11 7.10
C PRO A 660 -35.73 -21.84 7.00
N SER A 661 -37.05 -21.96 7.03
CA SER A 661 -37.98 -20.83 7.06
C SER A 661 -38.23 -20.23 8.45
N ASP A 662 -37.74 -20.88 9.51
CA ASP A 662 -37.81 -20.39 10.89
C ASP A 662 -36.70 -19.37 11.18
N ASP A 663 -36.65 -18.82 12.40
CA ASP A 663 -35.63 -17.90 12.86
C ASP A 663 -34.27 -18.62 12.96
N TRP A 664 -33.23 -18.03 12.28
CA TRP A 664 -31.87 -18.57 12.28
C TRP A 664 -31.09 -18.14 13.53
N GLY A 665 -30.22 -19.00 13.99
CA GLY A 665 -29.25 -18.67 15.01
C GLY A 665 -28.22 -17.62 14.52
N PHE A 666 -27.69 -16.83 15.44
CA PHE A 666 -26.68 -15.82 15.15
C PHE A 666 -25.55 -15.91 16.16
N SER A 667 -24.32 -15.96 15.67
CA SER A 667 -23.13 -15.86 16.52
C SER A 667 -22.03 -15.04 15.85
N VAL A 668 -21.16 -14.46 16.68
CA VAL A 668 -19.96 -13.77 16.23
C VAL A 668 -18.77 -14.71 16.39
N ILE A 669 -18.06 -14.97 15.31
CA ILE A 669 -16.84 -15.78 15.32
C ILE A 669 -15.64 -14.93 15.76
N GLY A 670 -15.52 -13.74 15.17
CA GLY A 670 -14.40 -12.87 15.45
C GLY A 670 -14.51 -11.49 14.80
N LYS A 671 -13.45 -10.72 14.93
CA LYS A 671 -13.37 -9.38 14.35
C LYS A 671 -11.95 -9.03 13.93
N ALA A 672 -11.84 -8.26 12.87
CA ALA A 672 -10.57 -7.75 12.37
C ALA A 672 -10.44 -6.22 12.52
N SER A 673 -11.34 -5.56 13.28
CA SER A 673 -11.34 -4.09 13.40
C SER A 673 -9.96 -3.51 13.75
N PRO A 674 -9.54 -2.41 13.12
CA PRO A 674 -10.27 -1.53 12.20
C PRO A 674 -10.38 -2.07 10.77
N ASP A 675 -9.72 -3.18 10.44
CA ASP A 675 -9.72 -3.77 9.11
C ASP A 675 -11.10 -4.32 8.78
N GLN A 676 -11.47 -4.28 7.51
CA GLN A 676 -12.79 -4.67 7.04
C GLN A 676 -12.69 -5.96 6.26
N LEU A 677 -13.13 -7.05 6.87
CA LEU A 677 -13.23 -8.33 6.18
C LEU A 677 -14.25 -8.23 5.05
N VAL A 678 -13.88 -8.71 3.87
CA VAL A 678 -14.72 -8.75 2.67
C VAL A 678 -14.87 -10.14 2.10
N SER A 679 -13.93 -11.04 2.36
CA SER A 679 -13.95 -12.41 1.87
C SER A 679 -13.71 -13.41 3.00
N VAL A 680 -14.32 -14.57 2.84
CA VAL A 680 -14.23 -15.71 3.75
C VAL A 680 -14.23 -17.01 2.98
N ARG A 681 -13.57 -18.04 3.54
CA ARG A 681 -13.59 -19.39 3.01
C ARG A 681 -13.39 -20.41 4.12
N PHE A 682 -14.16 -21.49 4.11
CA PHE A 682 -13.97 -22.65 4.98
C PHE A 682 -12.88 -23.58 4.45
N GLY A 683 -12.05 -24.15 5.37
CA GLY A 683 -11.06 -25.17 5.04
C GLY A 683 -10.32 -25.66 6.29
N ASP A 684 -9.89 -26.90 6.30
CA ASP A 684 -9.07 -27.50 7.35
C ASP A 684 -7.61 -27.05 7.17
N ILE A 685 -7.24 -25.92 7.82
CA ILE A 685 -5.96 -25.25 7.60
C ILE A 685 -4.83 -25.93 8.40
N ASP A 686 -5.13 -26.38 9.61
CA ASP A 686 -4.13 -26.99 10.48
C ASP A 686 -4.06 -28.52 10.41
N GLY A 687 -4.98 -29.14 9.68
CA GLY A 687 -5.00 -30.57 9.40
C GLY A 687 -5.57 -31.43 10.54
N ASP A 688 -6.45 -30.87 11.37
CA ASP A 688 -7.07 -31.59 12.49
C ASP A 688 -8.43 -32.23 12.14
N ALA A 689 -8.90 -32.02 10.91
CA ALA A 689 -10.14 -32.50 10.31
C ALA A 689 -11.39 -31.74 10.74
N ASP A 690 -11.26 -30.64 11.48
CA ASP A 690 -12.35 -29.67 11.62
C ASP A 690 -12.21 -28.50 10.64
N VAL A 691 -13.20 -27.64 10.57
CA VAL A 691 -13.28 -26.60 9.53
C VAL A 691 -12.89 -25.26 10.12
N ASP A 692 -11.76 -24.73 9.67
CA ASP A 692 -11.28 -23.38 9.95
C ASP A 692 -11.85 -22.34 8.99
N ILE A 693 -11.57 -21.06 9.24
CA ILE A 693 -12.03 -19.95 8.41
C ILE A 693 -10.86 -19.11 7.95
N PHE A 694 -10.66 -19.01 6.65
CA PHE A 694 -9.73 -18.07 6.04
C PHE A 694 -10.44 -16.77 5.66
N ALA A 695 -9.81 -15.62 5.90
CA ALA A 695 -10.44 -14.33 5.69
C ALA A 695 -9.49 -13.28 5.12
N GLY A 696 -10.03 -12.44 4.25
CA GLY A 696 -9.35 -11.31 3.64
C GLY A 696 -10.03 -9.98 3.90
N ALA A 697 -9.24 -8.92 4.05
CA ALA A 697 -9.72 -7.58 4.31
C ALA A 697 -9.46 -6.62 3.15
N TYR A 698 -10.10 -5.46 3.21
CA TYR A 698 -10.12 -4.43 2.20
C TYR A 698 -9.52 -3.13 2.73
N SER A 699 -8.52 -2.60 2.03
CA SER A 699 -7.90 -1.32 2.34
C SER A 699 -8.71 -0.15 1.75
N ARG A 700 -9.25 0.71 2.60
CA ARG A 700 -9.92 1.93 2.15
C ARG A 700 -8.91 3.05 1.85
N GLY A 701 -8.99 3.65 0.66
CA GLY A 701 -8.29 4.88 0.31
C GLY A 701 -6.82 4.76 -0.05
N ALA A 702 -6.23 3.56 -0.03
CA ALA A 702 -4.88 3.30 -0.53
C ALA A 702 -4.97 2.31 -1.68
N ARG A 703 -5.24 2.80 -2.91
CA ARG A 703 -5.38 1.93 -4.09
C ARG A 703 -4.07 1.82 -4.88
N ASP A 704 -3.43 2.91 -5.21
CA ASP A 704 -2.35 2.95 -6.21
C ASP A 704 -0.95 3.14 -5.61
N SER A 705 -0.84 3.34 -4.32
CA SER A 705 0.44 3.48 -3.62
C SER A 705 0.22 3.45 -2.11
N ASP A 706 1.26 3.10 -1.36
CA ASP A 706 1.23 3.27 0.09
C ASP A 706 1.07 4.76 0.41
N GLY A 707 -0.18 5.21 0.49
CA GLY A 707 -0.53 6.60 0.76
C GLY A 707 0.14 7.09 2.05
N PRO A 708 0.58 8.37 2.09
CA PRO A 708 1.23 8.93 3.28
C PRO A 708 0.32 8.99 4.50
N LEU A 709 -0.97 8.75 4.30
CA LEU A 709 -2.02 8.96 5.32
C LEU A 709 -2.51 7.65 5.98
N VAL A 710 -1.98 6.48 5.62
CA VAL A 710 -2.44 5.20 6.18
C VAL A 710 -1.58 4.83 7.37
N SER A 711 -2.20 4.78 8.55
CA SER A 711 -1.59 4.37 9.82
C SER A 711 -1.98 2.93 10.19
N ALA A 712 -1.36 2.39 11.24
CA ALA A 712 -1.72 1.07 11.76
C ALA A 712 -3.15 1.00 12.33
N ASP A 713 -3.75 2.15 12.67
CA ASP A 713 -5.12 2.23 13.19
C ASP A 713 -6.19 2.47 12.11
N ASP A 714 -5.77 2.61 10.84
CA ASP A 714 -6.70 2.73 9.71
C ASP A 714 -7.07 1.35 9.15
N PRO A 715 -8.24 1.19 8.51
CA PRO A 715 -8.57 -0.01 7.76
C PRO A 715 -7.59 -0.23 6.59
N VAL A 716 -6.92 -1.38 6.59
CA VAL A 716 -5.90 -1.76 5.60
C VAL A 716 -6.16 -3.17 5.09
N GLY A 717 -5.40 -3.59 4.10
CA GLY A 717 -5.39 -4.98 3.67
C GLY A 717 -4.94 -5.88 4.83
N ARG A 718 -5.61 -7.02 5.03
CA ARG A 718 -5.25 -8.01 6.04
C ARG A 718 -5.60 -9.39 5.52
N ILE A 719 -4.75 -10.35 5.80
CA ILE A 719 -4.97 -11.77 5.55
C ILE A 719 -4.83 -12.46 6.90
N MET A 720 -5.82 -13.28 7.25
CA MET A 720 -5.84 -13.98 8.52
C MET A 720 -6.72 -15.24 8.42
N TRP A 721 -6.63 -16.08 9.44
CA TRP A 721 -7.53 -17.20 9.59
C TRP A 721 -7.94 -17.38 11.04
N PHE A 722 -9.02 -18.11 11.25
CA PHE A 722 -9.56 -18.41 12.57
C PHE A 722 -9.58 -19.92 12.72
N GLU A 723 -8.83 -20.41 13.69
CA GLU A 723 -8.77 -21.80 14.08
C GLU A 723 -10.05 -22.17 14.83
N ASN A 724 -10.68 -23.26 14.41
CA ASN A 724 -11.84 -23.82 15.09
C ASN A 724 -11.39 -24.41 16.44
N PRO A 725 -12.07 -24.13 17.54
CA PRO A 725 -11.69 -24.69 18.83
C PRO A 725 -12.01 -26.19 18.97
N GLY A 726 -12.57 -26.81 17.93
CA GLY A 726 -13.03 -28.20 17.95
C GLY A 726 -14.23 -28.45 18.86
N PRO A 727 -14.75 -29.67 18.95
CA PRO A 727 -15.84 -30.03 19.83
C PRO A 727 -15.39 -29.98 21.28
N SER A 728 -15.71 -28.90 22.00
CA SER A 728 -15.42 -28.76 23.43
C SER A 728 -16.24 -29.78 24.22
N GLU A 729 -15.60 -30.62 25.04
CA GLU A 729 -16.24 -31.58 25.94
C GLU A 729 -17.24 -30.93 26.94
N ASN A 730 -17.28 -29.58 26.99
CA ASN A 730 -18.09 -28.83 27.99
C ASN A 730 -19.28 -28.06 27.38
N THR A 731 -19.54 -28.06 26.07
CA THR A 731 -20.53 -27.16 25.46
C THR A 731 -21.94 -27.78 25.23
N ASN A 732 -22.22 -29.04 25.62
CA ASN A 732 -23.55 -29.66 25.46
C ASN A 732 -24.12 -29.45 24.05
N GLY A 733 -23.35 -29.55 22.98
CA GLY A 733 -23.79 -29.38 21.61
C GLY A 733 -24.16 -27.93 21.21
N LYS A 734 -23.64 -26.93 21.89
CA LYS A 734 -23.71 -25.54 21.46
C LYS A 734 -22.50 -25.20 20.60
N ASN A 735 -22.72 -24.45 19.51
CA ASN A 735 -21.67 -23.90 18.67
C ASN A 735 -20.65 -23.13 19.50
N ALA A 736 -19.39 -23.11 19.05
CA ALA A 736 -18.35 -22.25 19.60
C ALA A 736 -18.81 -20.80 19.61
N SER A 737 -18.65 -20.11 20.75
CA SER A 737 -19.10 -18.72 20.93
C SER A 737 -18.00 -17.71 20.58
N GLU A 738 -18.34 -16.42 20.52
CA GLU A 738 -17.35 -15.34 20.36
C GLU A 738 -16.23 -15.48 21.41
N GLY A 739 -14.99 -15.60 20.94
CA GLY A 739 -13.78 -15.73 21.77
C GLY A 739 -13.30 -17.19 21.96
N ASP A 740 -14.02 -18.16 21.46
CA ASP A 740 -13.55 -19.55 21.43
C ASP A 740 -12.64 -19.78 20.19
N TRP A 741 -12.92 -19.11 19.08
CA TRP A 741 -12.11 -19.16 17.86
C TRP A 741 -10.78 -18.41 18.03
N GLN A 742 -9.68 -19.04 17.67
CA GLN A 742 -8.36 -18.43 17.76
C GLN A 742 -7.99 -17.76 16.45
N ALA A 743 -7.76 -16.44 16.50
CA ALA A 743 -7.36 -15.68 15.31
C ALA A 743 -5.86 -15.73 15.07
N HIS A 744 -5.46 -16.07 13.86
CA HIS A 744 -4.07 -16.09 13.38
C HIS A 744 -3.87 -15.11 12.23
N ASP A 745 -3.01 -14.13 12.43
CA ASP A 745 -2.67 -13.15 11.42
C ASP A 745 -1.57 -13.68 10.50
N ILE A 746 -1.77 -13.53 9.19
CA ILE A 746 -0.80 -13.90 8.15
C ILE A 746 -0.03 -12.66 7.69
N ALA A 747 -0.74 -11.67 7.16
CA ALA A 747 -0.16 -10.44 6.64
C ALA A 747 -1.10 -9.26 6.87
N ARG A 748 -0.53 -8.05 7.00
CA ARG A 748 -1.31 -6.82 7.12
C ARG A 748 -0.69 -5.71 6.26
N PRO A 749 -0.77 -5.83 4.92
CA PRO A 749 -0.26 -4.82 4.02
C PRO A 749 -1.14 -3.57 4.04
N LYS A 750 -0.54 -2.40 3.85
CA LYS A 750 -1.26 -1.13 3.74
C LYS A 750 -2.29 -1.10 2.63
N ARG A 751 -1.99 -1.78 1.53
CA ARG A 751 -2.83 -1.90 0.35
C ARG A 751 -3.22 -3.34 0.17
N GLY A 752 -4.42 -3.56 -0.28
CA GLY A 752 -4.95 -4.86 -0.62
C GLY A 752 -6.47 -4.89 -0.50
N MET A 753 -7.10 -5.55 -1.43
CA MET A 753 -8.45 -6.04 -1.36
C MET A 753 -8.37 -7.50 -1.76
N TYR A 754 -8.79 -8.35 -0.85
CA TYR A 754 -8.73 -9.79 -1.05
C TYR A 754 -10.17 -10.29 -1.14
N ASP A 755 -10.70 -10.35 -2.35
CA ASP A 755 -12.13 -10.54 -2.56
C ASP A 755 -12.52 -12.01 -2.75
N LYS A 756 -11.63 -12.83 -3.27
CA LYS A 756 -11.88 -14.24 -3.54
C LYS A 756 -10.76 -15.13 -3.02
N TRP A 757 -11.15 -16.25 -2.41
CA TRP A 757 -10.25 -17.29 -1.95
C TRP A 757 -10.72 -18.66 -2.42
N LEU A 758 -9.79 -19.54 -2.80
CA LEU A 758 -9.99 -20.94 -3.09
C LEU A 758 -8.88 -21.76 -2.47
N PHE A 759 -9.21 -22.91 -1.90
CA PHE A 759 -8.23 -23.84 -1.38
C PHE A 759 -7.83 -24.89 -2.42
N ARG A 760 -6.56 -25.17 -2.53
CA ARG A 760 -5.95 -26.24 -3.33
C ARG A 760 -4.62 -26.66 -2.70
N ASP A 761 -4.27 -27.92 -2.84
CA ASP A 761 -2.90 -28.41 -2.62
C ASP A 761 -2.18 -28.31 -3.97
N LEU A 762 -1.59 -27.14 -4.26
CA LEU A 762 -1.02 -26.82 -5.57
C LEU A 762 0.33 -27.46 -5.82
N ASP A 763 1.15 -27.60 -4.79
CA ASP A 763 2.48 -28.22 -4.90
C ASP A 763 2.49 -29.71 -4.51
N GLN A 764 1.31 -30.25 -4.14
CA GLN A 764 1.08 -31.66 -3.82
C GLN A 764 1.91 -32.16 -2.64
N ASP A 765 2.11 -31.29 -1.65
CA ASP A 765 2.82 -31.64 -0.42
C ASP A 765 1.91 -32.12 0.72
N GLY A 766 0.60 -32.07 0.51
CA GLY A 766 -0.46 -32.60 1.38
C GLY A 766 -1.00 -31.60 2.37
N ASP A 767 -0.70 -30.30 2.24
CA ASP A 767 -1.37 -29.25 2.98
C ASP A 767 -2.22 -28.34 2.07
N LEU A 768 -3.06 -27.47 2.66
CA LEU A 768 -3.94 -26.58 1.91
C LEU A 768 -3.27 -25.25 1.63
N ASP A 769 -3.02 -25.01 0.36
CA ASP A 769 -2.65 -23.71 -0.15
C ASP A 769 -3.87 -22.84 -0.45
N VAL A 770 -3.64 -21.55 -0.60
CA VAL A 770 -4.70 -20.58 -0.86
C VAL A 770 -4.45 -19.81 -2.14
N LEU A 771 -5.33 -19.99 -3.11
CA LEU A 771 -5.42 -19.11 -4.28
C LEU A 771 -6.30 -17.92 -3.96
N GLY A 772 -5.89 -16.73 -4.39
CA GLY A 772 -6.68 -15.55 -4.15
C GLY A 772 -6.47 -14.43 -5.14
N THR A 773 -7.42 -13.51 -5.15
CA THR A 773 -7.29 -12.23 -5.85
C THR A 773 -6.75 -11.17 -4.93
N ARG A 774 -5.98 -10.23 -5.50
CA ARG A 774 -5.50 -9.04 -4.80
C ARG A 774 -5.77 -7.80 -5.65
N GLY A 775 -6.71 -6.99 -5.21
CA GLY A 775 -6.97 -5.66 -5.73
C GLY A 775 -6.41 -4.56 -4.83
N ASN A 776 -6.66 -3.29 -5.18
CA ASN A 776 -6.21 -2.10 -4.44
C ASN A 776 -4.70 -2.05 -4.13
N SER A 777 -3.89 -2.63 -4.99
CA SER A 777 -2.43 -2.75 -4.84
C SER A 777 -1.66 -2.29 -6.07
N GLU A 778 -2.31 -1.57 -7.00
CA GLU A 778 -1.66 -1.16 -8.25
C GLU A 778 -0.22 -0.63 -8.03
N PRO A 779 0.78 -1.09 -8.79
CA PRO A 779 0.71 -1.92 -10.01
C PRO A 779 0.77 -3.43 -9.77
N TYR A 780 0.46 -3.91 -8.60
CA TYR A 780 0.62 -5.32 -8.19
C TYR A 780 -0.72 -6.04 -7.95
N ASP A 781 -1.81 -5.48 -8.48
CA ASP A 781 -3.10 -6.16 -8.52
C ASP A 781 -3.00 -7.43 -9.37
N GLY A 782 -3.62 -8.50 -8.93
CA GLY A 782 -3.51 -9.75 -9.66
C GLY A 782 -4.00 -10.98 -8.93
N VAL A 783 -3.51 -12.11 -9.36
CA VAL A 783 -3.77 -13.44 -8.77
C VAL A 783 -2.53 -13.88 -8.02
N ILE A 784 -2.74 -14.29 -6.80
CA ILE A 784 -1.70 -14.79 -5.90
C ILE A 784 -1.99 -16.22 -5.46
N TRP A 785 -0.92 -16.91 -5.15
CA TRP A 785 -0.94 -18.17 -4.42
C TRP A 785 -0.18 -17.99 -3.11
N LEU A 786 -0.79 -18.37 -2.01
CA LEU A 786 -0.20 -18.42 -0.69
C LEU A 786 0.11 -19.89 -0.39
N GLU A 787 1.38 -20.28 -0.53
CA GLU A 787 1.89 -21.59 -0.18
C GLU A 787 1.92 -21.70 1.35
N GLN A 788 1.25 -22.72 1.90
CA GLN A 788 1.38 -23.07 3.30
C GLN A 788 2.74 -23.76 3.53
N LEU A 789 3.44 -23.40 4.55
CA LEU A 789 4.75 -23.99 4.90
C LEU A 789 4.69 -24.54 6.32
N ARG A 790 4.91 -25.84 6.49
CA ARG A 790 4.97 -26.51 7.78
C ARG A 790 6.41 -26.70 8.25
N SER A 791 6.70 -26.40 9.51
CA SER A 791 8.06 -26.44 10.04
C SER A 791 8.08 -26.73 11.56
N ARG A 792 9.04 -27.53 11.99
CA ARG A 792 9.27 -27.79 13.43
C ARG A 792 9.86 -26.60 14.20
N GLN A 793 10.27 -25.57 13.50
CA GLN A 793 10.80 -24.35 14.10
C GLN A 793 9.98 -23.16 13.59
N SER A 794 9.55 -22.29 14.50
CA SER A 794 8.85 -21.07 14.14
C SER A 794 9.67 -20.24 13.17
N ARG A 795 9.05 -19.81 12.07
CA ARG A 795 9.60 -18.93 11.04
C ARG A 795 8.78 -17.65 11.01
N GLN A 796 9.18 -16.68 10.19
CA GLN A 796 8.34 -15.52 9.88
C GLN A 796 6.98 -16.00 9.40
N THR A 797 5.91 -15.36 9.90
CA THR A 797 4.52 -15.75 9.57
C THR A 797 4.25 -15.67 8.07
N PHE A 798 4.84 -14.68 7.40
CA PHE A 798 4.60 -14.44 5.98
C PHE A 798 5.86 -14.01 5.24
N ALA A 799 6.09 -14.59 4.08
CA ALA A 799 7.14 -14.21 3.15
C ALA A 799 6.50 -13.65 1.87
N PRO A 800 6.49 -12.31 1.66
CA PRO A 800 5.92 -11.72 0.46
C PRO A 800 6.75 -12.06 -0.77
N ALA A 801 6.11 -12.27 -1.91
CA ALA A 801 6.77 -12.51 -3.20
C ALA A 801 7.67 -11.32 -3.61
N ARG A 802 7.31 -10.12 -3.19
CA ARG A 802 8.07 -8.88 -3.44
C ARG A 802 8.15 -8.03 -2.19
N ILE A 803 9.36 -7.76 -1.73
CA ILE A 803 9.61 -6.92 -0.53
C ILE A 803 9.13 -5.47 -0.73
N ILE A 804 9.10 -4.98 -1.97
CA ILE A 804 8.73 -3.59 -2.33
C ILE A 804 7.25 -3.38 -2.59
N ASP A 805 6.45 -4.41 -2.47
CA ASP A 805 5.05 -4.41 -2.90
C ASP A 805 4.18 -3.46 -2.07
N SER A 806 3.91 -3.82 -0.83
CA SER A 806 3.21 -2.96 0.11
C SER A 806 3.81 -3.09 1.50
N GLN A 807 3.82 -1.98 2.24
CA GLN A 807 4.34 -2.01 3.59
C GLN A 807 3.45 -2.87 4.49
N GLN A 808 4.07 -3.85 5.14
CA GLN A 808 3.42 -4.62 6.20
C GLN A 808 3.30 -3.80 7.47
N LEU A 809 2.16 -3.86 8.13
CA LEU A 809 1.88 -3.13 9.36
C LEU A 809 1.77 -4.09 10.55
N ALA A 810 2.06 -3.57 11.73
CA ALA A 810 1.73 -4.23 12.98
C ALA A 810 0.21 -4.22 13.22
N LEU A 811 -0.26 -5.10 14.10
CA LEU A 811 -1.65 -5.06 14.55
C LEU A 811 -1.96 -3.74 15.27
N PRO A 812 -3.18 -3.22 15.16
CA PRO A 812 -3.57 -1.98 15.83
C PRO A 812 -3.55 -2.16 17.35
N LYS A 813 -2.99 -1.18 18.07
CA LYS A 813 -2.89 -1.21 19.54
C LYS A 813 -4.23 -1.04 20.27
N LYS A 814 -5.24 -0.49 19.59
CA LYS A 814 -6.59 -0.31 20.10
C LYS A 814 -7.55 -1.11 19.24
N THR A 815 -8.16 -2.11 19.82
CA THR A 815 -9.48 -2.54 19.36
C THR A 815 -10.38 -1.32 19.53
N LEU A 816 -10.68 -0.62 18.44
CA LEU A 816 -11.63 0.49 18.49
C LEU A 816 -12.93 -0.10 19.00
N SER A 817 -13.33 0.29 20.23
CA SER A 817 -14.71 0.10 20.65
C SER A 817 -15.56 0.90 19.67
N VAL A 818 -16.25 0.22 18.78
CA VAL A 818 -17.11 0.84 17.79
C VAL A 818 -18.23 1.54 18.57
N GLN A 819 -18.15 2.86 18.72
CA GLN A 819 -19.35 3.64 18.95
C GLN A 819 -20.12 3.63 17.64
N VAL A 820 -21.15 2.82 17.60
CA VAL A 820 -22.10 2.78 16.50
C VAL A 820 -22.95 4.05 16.57
N TYR A 821 -22.79 4.92 15.58
CA TYR A 821 -23.68 6.04 15.32
C TYR A 821 -24.71 5.64 14.25
#